data_b411f43abe39b93256c35f64332274c8
#
_entry.id   b411f43abe39b93256c35f64332274c8
#
_cell.length_a   1.000
_cell.length_b   1.000
_cell.length_c   1.000
_cell.angle_alpha   90.00
_cell.angle_beta   90.00
_cell.angle_gamma   90.00
#
_symmetry.space_group_name_H-M   'P 1'
#
loop_
_entity.id
_entity.type
_entity.pdbx_description
1 polymer ?
#
loop_
_entity_poly.entity_id
_entity_poly.type
_entity_poly.pdbx_seq_one_letter_code
_entity_poly.pdbx_strand_id
1 'polypeptide(L)'
;RGTIGMSAGIGSTIDSSTGKATIDVKGDKSTGVYSDGTLKLGESTVKTSDKAVNYFADNNGKIEIAAGKTSTATTGQSSLLFYTKGNGKILVNGTMNATIKGGATPALRGTAFYYKSPGASYGVFDKDTVKNYFDTSFGNGTGTSTLNNLTLNMEQGSRLFVASNVAMNLSDTDATALMSQVTTQKPLITGSNDYKTFMLYLSKLNINQAVNLDNPNDAYNQLEIANSTVENANNIAGTQNRQVGIAQENGNDTNGDGYNANKVTLTNTATGSINLTGDESTGIYAKRGLIFNDGQISVGKKSTGIYIVEDDRSPATAVAGARAINSSTGVITIGEDSTGMYYKVDPDNADGRGTNTAIGGGIVNDGKIESTANNVIAMSFDSPYGSKTMENSATGVIDLQGQNSTGMFATGAGTYTAVNNGTIKLASSSNVNTPNIGMYTDKSTVTLENNRTIEGGDKTVGIYGYNANLGATSTTKVGSGGTGVYSLGGNVTINGGTLSVGENGTTGSNDAVGVYYVGQGGTITSNASDIKVGNSAYGFVVQNENGTGVTLTTNTPNVTLGEDAVYVYSNNKAGTVTNNTALTSTGGGNYGVYSAGTVTNNANINFGTGTGNVGVYSILGGTATNNAAIVVGNSDTGNKNYAIGMATTTGKVVNSGSGVITVGADGIGLFADGANAQAENAGTINITGDRGMGIYLDHGAKGVNNGTITTVGTPTGAVGVVVQ
;
A
#
# COMPACT_ATOMS: atom_id res chain seq x y z
N ARG A 1 -40.80 -16.64 3.60
CA ARG A 1 -41.08 -17.97 3.02
C ARG A 1 -41.48 -17.74 1.56
N GLY A 2 -40.81 -18.46 0.60
CA GLY A 2 -41.14 -18.36 -0.81
C GLY A 2 -42.50 -19.00 -1.15
N THR A 3 -43.10 -18.55 -2.21
CA THR A 3 -44.36 -19.10 -2.75
C THR A 3 -44.05 -20.26 -3.73
N ILE A 4 -44.86 -21.30 -3.74
CA ILE A 4 -44.79 -22.38 -4.74
C ILE A 4 -46.03 -22.28 -5.63
N GLY A 5 -45.82 -22.23 -6.95
CA GLY A 5 -46.90 -22.14 -7.92
C GLY A 5 -47.65 -23.46 -8.09
N MET A 6 -46.92 -24.57 -8.30
CA MET A 6 -47.49 -25.92 -8.41
C MET A 6 -46.59 -26.92 -7.71
N SER A 7 -47.14 -27.84 -6.91
CA SER A 7 -46.31 -28.82 -6.19
C SER A 7 -46.96 -30.20 -6.13
N ALA A 8 -46.14 -31.27 -6.32
CA ALA A 8 -46.48 -32.65 -6.01
C ALA A 8 -45.62 -33.15 -4.84
N GLY A 9 -46.23 -33.58 -3.74
CA GLY A 9 -45.54 -34.12 -2.58
C GLY A 9 -45.17 -35.60 -2.76
N ILE A 10 -44.47 -36.18 -1.77
CA ILE A 10 -44.01 -37.58 -1.75
C ILE A 10 -45.20 -38.53 -2.02
N GLY A 11 -45.01 -39.46 -2.96
CA GLY A 11 -46.02 -40.44 -3.33
C GLY A 11 -47.23 -39.88 -4.11
N SER A 12 -47.25 -38.56 -4.36
CA SER A 12 -48.34 -37.91 -5.11
C SER A 12 -48.04 -37.84 -6.60
N THR A 13 -49.08 -37.89 -7.42
CA THR A 13 -49.00 -37.66 -8.87
C THR A 13 -49.96 -36.53 -9.28
N ILE A 14 -49.45 -35.54 -9.97
CA ILE A 14 -50.24 -34.53 -10.67
C ILE A 14 -50.03 -34.74 -12.15
N ASP A 15 -51.07 -35.03 -12.88
CA ASP A 15 -51.02 -35.16 -14.35
C ASP A 15 -51.91 -34.08 -14.98
N SER A 16 -51.24 -33.06 -15.51
CA SER A 16 -51.85 -31.99 -16.30
C SER A 16 -51.40 -32.03 -17.77
N SER A 17 -50.97 -33.22 -18.24
CA SER A 17 -50.40 -33.42 -19.58
C SER A 17 -51.35 -33.06 -20.74
N THR A 18 -52.67 -33.10 -20.52
CA THR A 18 -53.68 -32.70 -21.52
C THR A 18 -54.12 -31.23 -21.40
N GLY A 19 -53.75 -30.55 -20.30
CA GLY A 19 -54.18 -29.18 -19.98
C GLY A 19 -53.18 -28.10 -20.36
N LYS A 20 -53.58 -26.86 -20.09
CA LYS A 20 -52.70 -25.67 -20.15
C LYS A 20 -52.53 -25.12 -18.73
N ALA A 21 -51.30 -24.82 -18.36
CA ALA A 21 -50.99 -24.21 -17.08
C ALA A 21 -50.24 -22.90 -17.25
N THR A 22 -50.68 -21.85 -16.57
CA THR A 22 -49.91 -20.60 -16.43
C THR A 22 -49.53 -20.44 -14.98
N ILE A 23 -48.24 -20.41 -14.72
CA ILE A 23 -47.64 -20.29 -13.39
C ILE A 23 -46.79 -19.04 -13.38
N ASP A 24 -47.28 -18.00 -12.72
CA ASP A 24 -46.57 -16.72 -12.54
C ASP A 24 -46.39 -16.48 -11.05
N VAL A 25 -45.18 -16.77 -10.56
CA VAL A 25 -44.84 -16.70 -9.13
C VAL A 25 -44.03 -15.47 -8.84
N LYS A 26 -44.51 -14.65 -7.90
CA LYS A 26 -43.90 -13.40 -7.49
C LYS A 26 -43.34 -13.52 -6.07
N GLY A 27 -42.25 -12.83 -5.82
CA GLY A 27 -41.57 -12.78 -4.55
C GLY A 27 -40.27 -13.58 -4.53
N ASP A 28 -39.32 -13.11 -3.75
CA ASP A 28 -38.02 -13.77 -3.57
C ASP A 28 -38.14 -15.19 -2.98
N LYS A 29 -37.19 -16.05 -3.34
CA LYS A 29 -37.13 -17.46 -2.85
C LYS A 29 -38.36 -18.30 -3.20
N SER A 30 -39.03 -17.95 -4.28
CA SER A 30 -40.22 -18.67 -4.77
C SER A 30 -39.84 -19.81 -5.72
N THR A 31 -40.74 -20.75 -5.90
CA THR A 31 -40.57 -21.88 -6.84
C THR A 31 -41.79 -21.95 -7.75
N GLY A 32 -41.55 -21.96 -9.06
CA GLY A 32 -42.63 -22.13 -10.03
C GLY A 32 -43.28 -23.51 -9.92
N VAL A 33 -42.51 -24.53 -10.20
CA VAL A 33 -42.93 -25.95 -10.16
C VAL A 33 -42.03 -26.73 -9.23
N TYR A 34 -42.58 -27.37 -8.21
CA TYR A 34 -41.85 -28.19 -7.24
C TYR A 34 -42.38 -29.65 -7.29
N SER A 35 -41.49 -30.64 -7.26
CA SER A 35 -41.89 -32.02 -7.14
C SER A 35 -40.98 -32.84 -6.23
N ASP A 36 -41.56 -33.51 -5.26
CA ASP A 36 -41.01 -34.61 -4.48
C ASP A 36 -41.78 -35.93 -4.77
N GLY A 37 -42.76 -35.84 -5.66
CA GLY A 37 -43.55 -36.91 -6.24
C GLY A 37 -43.43 -36.93 -7.76
N THR A 38 -44.53 -37.14 -8.49
CA THR A 38 -44.57 -37.09 -9.95
C THR A 38 -45.44 -35.93 -10.44
N LEU A 39 -44.92 -35.08 -11.32
CA LEU A 39 -45.64 -33.97 -11.91
C LEU A 39 -45.43 -33.98 -13.42
N LYS A 40 -46.53 -34.14 -14.18
CA LYS A 40 -46.53 -34.05 -15.64
C LYS A 40 -47.22 -32.78 -16.08
N LEU A 41 -46.55 -32.01 -16.92
CA LEU A 41 -47.02 -30.74 -17.50
C LEU A 41 -47.39 -30.95 -18.97
N GLY A 42 -48.57 -30.44 -19.37
CA GLY A 42 -48.94 -30.21 -20.77
C GLY A 42 -48.34 -28.93 -21.32
N GLU A 43 -49.16 -28.16 -22.04
CA GLU A 43 -48.78 -26.83 -22.42
C GLU A 43 -48.64 -25.95 -21.17
N SER A 44 -47.49 -25.35 -20.98
CA SER A 44 -47.26 -24.54 -19.77
C SER A 44 -46.44 -23.29 -20.02
N THR A 45 -46.76 -22.26 -19.22
CA THR A 45 -45.94 -21.06 -19.12
C THR A 45 -45.54 -20.87 -17.67
N VAL A 46 -44.22 -20.87 -17.39
CA VAL A 46 -43.68 -20.74 -16.03
C VAL A 46 -42.82 -19.49 -15.95
N LYS A 47 -43.27 -18.51 -15.18
CA LYS A 47 -42.52 -17.31 -14.89
C LYS A 47 -42.23 -17.19 -13.41
N THR A 48 -41.02 -16.80 -13.07
CA THR A 48 -40.62 -16.52 -11.69
C THR A 48 -40.04 -15.12 -11.60
N SER A 49 -40.24 -14.53 -10.43
CA SER A 49 -39.53 -13.27 -10.06
C SER A 49 -38.08 -13.55 -9.73
N ASP A 50 -37.40 -12.52 -9.20
CA ASP A 50 -35.98 -12.57 -8.86
C ASP A 50 -35.70 -13.53 -7.70
N LYS A 51 -34.49 -14.10 -7.64
CA LYS A 51 -33.99 -15.02 -6.62
C LYS A 51 -34.91 -16.24 -6.43
N ALA A 52 -35.44 -16.81 -7.49
CA ALA A 52 -36.39 -17.89 -7.50
C ALA A 52 -35.93 -19.10 -8.35
N VAL A 53 -36.66 -20.19 -8.34
CA VAL A 53 -36.43 -21.40 -9.15
C VAL A 53 -37.65 -21.69 -10.01
N ASN A 54 -37.47 -21.85 -11.33
CA ASN A 54 -38.62 -22.23 -12.19
C ASN A 54 -39.05 -23.67 -11.98
N TYR A 55 -38.12 -24.64 -12.02
CA TYR A 55 -38.41 -26.07 -11.86
C TYR A 55 -37.47 -26.70 -10.82
N PHE A 56 -38.03 -27.21 -9.75
CA PHE A 56 -37.28 -27.89 -8.69
C PHE A 56 -37.78 -29.34 -8.45
N ALA A 57 -36.93 -30.31 -8.77
CA ALA A 57 -37.17 -31.73 -8.45
C ALA A 57 -36.29 -32.13 -7.24
N ASP A 58 -36.93 -32.49 -6.13
CA ASP A 58 -36.25 -32.85 -4.86
C ASP A 58 -36.30 -34.37 -4.64
N ASN A 59 -35.32 -34.89 -3.93
CA ASN A 59 -35.20 -36.32 -3.54
C ASN A 59 -35.39 -37.30 -4.71
N ASN A 60 -36.55 -37.91 -4.85
CA ASN A 60 -36.95 -38.81 -5.96
C ASN A 60 -38.03 -38.17 -6.85
N GLY A 61 -38.25 -36.88 -6.69
CA GLY A 61 -39.28 -36.15 -7.43
C GLY A 61 -39.04 -36.14 -8.93
N LYS A 62 -40.09 -36.19 -9.71
CA LYS A 62 -40.07 -36.15 -11.16
C LYS A 62 -40.93 -35.00 -11.69
N ILE A 63 -40.36 -34.14 -12.54
CA ILE A 63 -41.09 -33.17 -13.34
C ILE A 63 -40.92 -33.56 -14.80
N GLU A 64 -42.03 -33.67 -15.55
CA GLU A 64 -42.01 -34.04 -16.95
C GLU A 64 -42.81 -33.07 -17.80
N ILE A 65 -42.19 -32.51 -18.85
CA ILE A 65 -42.92 -31.88 -19.94
C ILE A 65 -43.35 -32.97 -20.90
N ALA A 66 -44.64 -33.15 -21.04
CA ALA A 66 -45.20 -34.30 -21.80
C ALA A 66 -44.83 -34.23 -23.29
N ALA A 67 -44.63 -35.39 -23.91
CA ALA A 67 -44.31 -35.48 -25.32
C ALA A 67 -45.40 -34.79 -26.20
N GLY A 68 -44.99 -34.10 -27.23
CA GLY A 68 -45.87 -33.35 -28.13
C GLY A 68 -46.45 -32.07 -27.53
N LYS A 69 -46.01 -31.66 -26.33
CA LYS A 69 -46.43 -30.43 -25.63
C LYS A 69 -45.31 -29.40 -25.63
N THR A 70 -45.69 -28.11 -25.56
CA THR A 70 -44.75 -27.01 -25.51
C THR A 70 -44.85 -26.29 -24.16
N SER A 71 -43.72 -26.16 -23.49
CA SER A 71 -43.56 -25.33 -22.29
C SER A 71 -42.71 -24.11 -22.58
N THR A 72 -43.09 -22.97 -22.02
CA THR A 72 -42.25 -21.75 -22.00
C THR A 72 -41.87 -21.43 -20.58
N ALA A 73 -40.64 -20.94 -20.40
CA ALA A 73 -40.15 -20.52 -19.09
C ALA A 73 -39.40 -19.19 -19.17
N THR A 74 -39.52 -18.39 -18.13
CA THR A 74 -38.70 -17.17 -17.98
C THR A 74 -38.19 -17.08 -16.55
N THR A 75 -36.89 -17.00 -16.37
CA THR A 75 -36.30 -16.79 -15.06
C THR A 75 -36.33 -15.32 -14.69
N GLY A 76 -36.40 -14.98 -13.40
CA GLY A 76 -36.05 -13.68 -12.89
C GLY A 76 -34.54 -13.47 -12.81
N GLN A 77 -34.09 -12.29 -12.37
CA GLN A 77 -32.69 -12.07 -12.04
C GLN A 77 -32.28 -12.89 -10.82
N SER A 78 -31.01 -13.32 -10.75
CA SER A 78 -30.49 -14.18 -9.67
C SER A 78 -31.27 -15.50 -9.50
N SER A 79 -31.98 -15.97 -10.53
CA SER A 79 -32.87 -17.11 -10.48
C SER A 79 -32.30 -18.32 -11.23
N LEU A 80 -32.80 -19.51 -10.90
CA LEU A 80 -32.44 -20.77 -11.56
C LEU A 80 -33.58 -21.24 -12.46
N LEU A 81 -33.28 -21.72 -13.67
CA LEU A 81 -34.27 -22.44 -14.47
C LEU A 81 -34.52 -23.82 -13.87
N PHE A 82 -33.45 -24.60 -13.67
CA PHE A 82 -33.54 -25.97 -13.17
C PHE A 82 -32.72 -26.17 -11.89
N TYR A 83 -33.35 -26.81 -10.90
CA TYR A 83 -32.65 -27.29 -9.73
C TYR A 83 -33.07 -28.72 -9.45
N THR A 84 -32.11 -29.63 -9.37
CA THR A 84 -32.31 -31.03 -8.98
C THR A 84 -31.53 -31.32 -7.72
N LYS A 85 -32.11 -32.10 -6.80
CA LYS A 85 -31.47 -32.53 -5.57
C LYS A 85 -31.72 -34.02 -5.33
N GLY A 86 -30.72 -34.72 -4.81
CA GLY A 86 -30.81 -36.19 -4.67
C GLY A 86 -30.96 -36.87 -6.02
N ASN A 87 -31.99 -37.70 -6.18
CA ASN A 87 -32.33 -38.41 -7.42
C ASN A 87 -33.42 -37.67 -8.22
N GLY A 88 -33.70 -36.40 -7.92
CA GLY A 88 -34.73 -35.63 -8.62
C GLY A 88 -34.46 -35.52 -10.12
N LYS A 89 -35.53 -35.63 -10.93
CA LYS A 89 -35.44 -35.62 -12.41
C LYS A 89 -36.36 -34.59 -13.02
N ILE A 90 -35.85 -33.91 -14.07
CA ILE A 90 -36.65 -33.01 -14.90
C ILE A 90 -36.51 -33.49 -16.35
N LEU A 91 -37.58 -33.99 -16.92
CA LEU A 91 -37.59 -34.59 -18.27
C LEU A 91 -38.31 -33.66 -19.24
N VAL A 92 -37.60 -33.25 -20.30
CA VAL A 92 -38.17 -32.46 -21.39
C VAL A 92 -38.51 -33.37 -22.56
N ASN A 93 -39.60 -34.21 -22.42
CA ASN A 93 -40.04 -35.09 -23.47
C ASN A 93 -40.82 -34.36 -24.57
N GLY A 94 -41.43 -33.22 -24.27
CA GLY A 94 -41.98 -32.27 -25.24
C GLY A 94 -40.96 -31.20 -25.65
N THR A 95 -41.41 -30.07 -26.08
CA THR A 95 -40.56 -28.90 -26.42
C THR A 95 -40.55 -27.90 -25.27
N MET A 96 -39.39 -27.34 -24.92
CA MET A 96 -39.27 -26.26 -23.97
C MET A 96 -38.48 -25.09 -24.54
N ASN A 97 -39.00 -23.88 -24.43
CA ASN A 97 -38.35 -22.62 -24.77
C ASN A 97 -38.19 -21.82 -23.48
N ALA A 98 -36.94 -21.61 -23.04
CA ALA A 98 -36.67 -20.89 -21.80
C ALA A 98 -35.83 -19.65 -22.04
N THR A 99 -36.18 -18.53 -21.40
CA THR A 99 -35.39 -17.30 -21.39
C THR A 99 -34.69 -17.18 -20.04
N ILE A 100 -33.35 -17.05 -20.10
CA ILE A 100 -32.51 -16.85 -18.92
C ILE A 100 -32.16 -15.37 -18.83
N LYS A 101 -32.65 -14.71 -17.78
CA LYS A 101 -32.44 -13.29 -17.56
C LYS A 101 -30.98 -12.95 -17.30
N GLY A 102 -30.48 -11.97 -18.00
CA GLY A 102 -29.17 -11.40 -17.78
C GLY A 102 -29.17 -10.38 -16.63
N GLY A 103 -28.00 -9.89 -16.30
CA GLY A 103 -27.80 -8.84 -15.31
C GLY A 103 -26.46 -8.15 -15.47
N ALA A 104 -26.45 -6.83 -15.23
CA ALA A 104 -25.25 -5.98 -15.35
C ALA A 104 -24.17 -6.36 -14.31
N THR A 105 -24.57 -6.88 -13.18
CA THR A 105 -23.65 -7.32 -12.12
C THR A 105 -23.77 -8.84 -11.89
N PRO A 106 -22.72 -9.51 -11.41
CA PRO A 106 -22.75 -10.94 -11.09
C PRO A 106 -23.95 -11.35 -10.21
N ALA A 107 -24.32 -10.52 -9.25
CA ALA A 107 -25.42 -10.80 -8.32
C ALA A 107 -26.80 -10.85 -8.99
N LEU A 108 -26.97 -10.25 -10.18
CA LEU A 108 -28.25 -10.15 -10.88
C LEU A 108 -28.41 -11.18 -12.00
N ARG A 109 -27.44 -12.02 -12.26
CA ARG A 109 -27.41 -12.97 -13.38
C ARG A 109 -28.27 -14.20 -13.13
N GLY A 110 -29.22 -14.49 -14.00
CA GLY A 110 -29.96 -15.76 -14.03
C GLY A 110 -29.13 -16.91 -14.56
N THR A 111 -29.49 -18.13 -14.21
CA THR A 111 -28.74 -19.36 -14.48
C THR A 111 -29.66 -20.48 -14.98
N ALA A 112 -29.18 -21.24 -15.99
CA ALA A 112 -29.98 -22.36 -16.50
C ALA A 112 -29.84 -23.62 -15.62
N PHE A 113 -28.61 -24.04 -15.27
CA PHE A 113 -28.34 -25.28 -14.52
C PHE A 113 -27.52 -24.98 -13.26
N TYR A 114 -27.77 -25.77 -12.21
CA TYR A 114 -27.04 -25.70 -10.96
C TYR A 114 -26.64 -27.10 -10.47
N TYR A 115 -25.34 -27.29 -10.20
CA TYR A 115 -24.79 -28.51 -9.61
C TYR A 115 -24.04 -28.18 -8.31
N LYS A 116 -24.29 -28.98 -7.28
CA LYS A 116 -23.51 -28.91 -6.04
C LYS A 116 -22.96 -30.30 -5.71
N SER A 117 -21.66 -30.42 -5.53
CA SER A 117 -21.05 -31.64 -5.03
C SER A 117 -21.55 -31.97 -3.61
N PRO A 118 -21.95 -33.20 -3.33
CA PRO A 118 -22.61 -33.54 -2.06
C PRO A 118 -21.66 -33.69 -0.87
N GLY A 119 -20.34 -33.69 -1.07
CA GLY A 119 -19.35 -33.90 0.00
C GLY A 119 -19.09 -32.67 0.86
N ALA A 120 -18.35 -32.87 1.96
CA ALA A 120 -17.80 -31.79 2.78
C ALA A 120 -16.51 -31.16 2.17
N SER A 121 -15.83 -31.89 1.30
CA SER A 121 -14.68 -31.45 0.51
C SER A 121 -15.07 -31.20 -0.94
N TYR A 122 -14.25 -30.47 -1.67
CA TYR A 122 -14.47 -30.22 -3.09
C TYR A 122 -14.52 -31.52 -3.89
N GLY A 123 -15.65 -31.76 -4.60
CA GLY A 123 -15.75 -32.85 -5.56
C GLY A 123 -15.03 -32.53 -6.86
N VAL A 124 -14.57 -33.56 -7.56
CA VAL A 124 -13.98 -33.38 -8.90
C VAL A 124 -15.04 -32.81 -9.85
N PHE A 125 -14.65 -31.83 -10.65
CA PHE A 125 -15.51 -31.22 -11.67
C PHE A 125 -14.84 -31.32 -13.03
N ASP A 126 -15.20 -32.36 -13.77
CA ASP A 126 -14.69 -32.70 -15.06
C ASP A 126 -15.83 -33.04 -16.04
N LYS A 127 -15.48 -33.44 -17.27
CA LYS A 127 -16.46 -33.81 -18.30
C LYS A 127 -17.38 -34.96 -17.89
N ASP A 128 -16.87 -35.91 -17.11
CA ASP A 128 -17.65 -37.10 -16.70
C ASP A 128 -18.63 -36.74 -15.59
N THR A 129 -18.24 -35.82 -14.69
CA THR A 129 -19.14 -35.27 -13.67
C THR A 129 -20.29 -34.49 -14.31
N VAL A 130 -20.04 -33.65 -15.29
CA VAL A 130 -21.08 -32.91 -16.01
C VAL A 130 -21.98 -33.84 -16.81
N LYS A 131 -21.38 -34.81 -17.51
CA LYS A 131 -22.15 -35.84 -18.23
C LYS A 131 -23.07 -36.60 -17.29
N ASN A 132 -22.55 -37.11 -16.18
CA ASN A 132 -23.33 -37.85 -15.19
C ASN A 132 -24.47 -37.01 -14.59
N TYR A 133 -24.22 -35.69 -14.32
CA TYR A 133 -25.26 -34.77 -13.85
C TYR A 133 -26.40 -34.65 -14.88
N PHE A 134 -26.11 -34.50 -16.16
CA PHE A 134 -27.12 -34.40 -17.20
C PHE A 134 -27.86 -35.72 -17.39
N ASP A 135 -27.15 -36.84 -17.40
CA ASP A 135 -27.76 -38.20 -17.56
C ASP A 135 -28.69 -38.55 -16.39
N THR A 136 -28.30 -38.21 -15.16
CA THR A 136 -29.10 -38.52 -13.97
C THR A 136 -30.26 -37.57 -13.78
N SER A 137 -30.07 -36.27 -13.99
CA SER A 137 -31.07 -35.24 -13.71
C SER A 137 -32.05 -35.02 -14.89
N PHE A 138 -31.62 -35.27 -16.13
CA PHE A 138 -32.39 -34.99 -17.35
C PHE A 138 -32.51 -36.18 -18.30
N GLY A 139 -31.96 -37.33 -17.93
CA GLY A 139 -32.00 -38.54 -18.71
C GLY A 139 -33.28 -39.36 -18.48
N ASN A 140 -33.80 -39.97 -19.55
CA ASN A 140 -35.03 -40.77 -19.55
C ASN A 140 -34.82 -42.23 -19.07
N GLY A 141 -33.64 -42.58 -18.56
CA GLY A 141 -33.31 -43.94 -18.08
C GLY A 141 -32.71 -44.88 -19.16
N THR A 142 -32.65 -44.43 -20.40
CA THR A 142 -31.97 -45.14 -21.51
C THR A 142 -30.59 -44.59 -21.84
N GLY A 143 -30.06 -43.72 -20.96
CA GLY A 143 -28.77 -43.07 -21.15
C GLY A 143 -28.76 -41.84 -22.09
N THR A 144 -29.94 -41.41 -22.55
CA THR A 144 -30.09 -40.25 -23.44
C THR A 144 -30.69 -39.07 -22.67
N SER A 145 -30.03 -37.94 -22.68
CA SER A 145 -30.53 -36.69 -22.12
C SER A 145 -31.74 -36.19 -22.93
N THR A 146 -32.77 -35.67 -22.26
CA THR A 146 -33.94 -35.06 -22.90
C THR A 146 -33.71 -33.55 -23.25
N LEU A 147 -32.51 -33.02 -22.98
CA LEU A 147 -32.16 -31.62 -23.23
C LEU A 147 -32.10 -31.24 -24.72
N ASN A 148 -32.15 -32.21 -25.63
CA ASN A 148 -32.29 -31.96 -27.09
C ASN A 148 -33.57 -31.17 -27.44
N ASN A 149 -34.58 -31.25 -26.61
CA ASN A 149 -35.85 -30.57 -26.79
C ASN A 149 -35.94 -29.22 -26.09
N LEU A 150 -34.82 -28.76 -25.51
CA LEU A 150 -34.70 -27.50 -24.80
C LEU A 150 -34.01 -26.44 -25.70
N THR A 151 -34.66 -25.28 -25.84
CA THR A 151 -34.05 -24.07 -26.38
C THR A 151 -33.86 -23.07 -25.24
N LEU A 152 -32.62 -22.61 -25.06
CA LEU A 152 -32.25 -21.58 -24.09
C LEU A 152 -31.99 -20.25 -24.82
N ASN A 153 -32.82 -19.26 -24.59
CA ASN A 153 -32.55 -17.87 -25.00
C ASN A 153 -31.77 -17.17 -23.88
N MET A 154 -30.46 -17.02 -24.09
CA MET A 154 -29.55 -16.40 -23.09
C MET A 154 -29.54 -14.88 -23.27
N GLU A 155 -29.96 -14.14 -22.25
CA GLU A 155 -29.77 -12.68 -22.25
C GLU A 155 -28.32 -12.32 -21.92
N GLN A 156 -27.89 -11.14 -22.31
CA GLN A 156 -26.54 -10.63 -22.02
C GLN A 156 -26.23 -10.70 -20.51
N GLY A 157 -25.09 -11.25 -20.15
CA GLY A 157 -24.65 -11.40 -18.77
C GLY A 157 -25.38 -12.51 -17.99
N SER A 158 -26.09 -13.43 -18.64
CA SER A 158 -26.64 -14.64 -18.00
C SER A 158 -25.59 -15.74 -17.83
N ARG A 159 -25.97 -16.84 -17.15
CA ARG A 159 -25.08 -18.02 -16.92
C ARG A 159 -25.73 -19.30 -17.45
N LEU A 160 -24.93 -20.15 -18.06
CA LEU A 160 -25.40 -21.47 -18.46
C LEU A 160 -25.40 -22.44 -17.27
N PHE A 161 -24.29 -22.49 -16.53
CA PHE A 161 -24.08 -23.49 -15.49
C PHE A 161 -23.41 -22.90 -14.24
N VAL A 162 -23.92 -23.18 -13.06
CA VAL A 162 -23.25 -22.91 -11.79
C VAL A 162 -22.83 -24.22 -11.14
N ALA A 163 -21.54 -24.34 -10.83
CA ALA A 163 -20.98 -25.45 -10.06
C ALA A 163 -20.54 -24.97 -8.68
N SER A 164 -20.96 -25.68 -7.63
CA SER A 164 -20.66 -25.35 -6.24
C SER A 164 -19.99 -26.50 -5.51
N ASN A 165 -19.08 -26.18 -4.61
CA ASN A 165 -18.31 -27.16 -3.83
C ASN A 165 -17.51 -28.15 -4.69
N VAL A 166 -16.88 -27.66 -5.75
CA VAL A 166 -16.12 -28.46 -6.72
C VAL A 166 -14.68 -27.99 -6.86
N ALA A 167 -13.79 -28.87 -7.32
CA ALA A 167 -12.46 -28.56 -7.78
C ALA A 167 -12.36 -28.79 -9.30
N MET A 168 -12.03 -27.73 -10.03
CA MET A 168 -11.84 -27.75 -11.48
C MET A 168 -10.36 -27.53 -11.83
N ASN A 169 -9.83 -28.38 -12.70
CA ASN A 169 -8.52 -28.17 -13.32
C ASN A 169 -8.73 -27.56 -14.71
N LEU A 170 -8.16 -26.40 -14.93
CA LEU A 170 -8.09 -25.80 -16.25
C LEU A 170 -6.82 -26.31 -16.92
N SER A 171 -6.92 -27.47 -17.57
CA SER A 171 -5.89 -28.06 -18.43
C SER A 171 -6.43 -28.15 -19.86
N ASP A 172 -5.55 -28.13 -20.87
CA ASP A 172 -5.95 -28.07 -22.27
C ASP A 172 -6.96 -29.17 -22.66
N THR A 173 -6.76 -30.36 -22.13
CA THR A 173 -7.61 -31.53 -22.44
C THR A 173 -8.93 -31.48 -21.69
N ASP A 174 -8.88 -31.13 -20.39
CA ASP A 174 -10.04 -31.22 -19.51
C ASP A 174 -10.99 -30.04 -19.69
N ALA A 175 -10.46 -28.82 -19.85
CA ALA A 175 -11.28 -27.64 -20.04
C ALA A 175 -12.07 -27.69 -21.35
N THR A 176 -11.43 -28.06 -22.46
CA THR A 176 -12.10 -28.20 -23.76
C THR A 176 -13.14 -29.31 -23.74
N ALA A 177 -12.82 -30.45 -23.12
CA ALA A 177 -13.75 -31.57 -23.00
C ALA A 177 -14.94 -31.21 -22.09
N LEU A 178 -14.72 -30.49 -21.00
CA LEU A 178 -15.78 -30.02 -20.10
C LEU A 178 -16.73 -29.05 -20.79
N MET A 179 -16.19 -28.03 -21.48
CA MET A 179 -16.98 -27.07 -22.26
C MET A 179 -17.79 -27.76 -23.35
N SER A 180 -17.17 -28.71 -24.05
CA SER A 180 -17.81 -29.52 -25.08
C SER A 180 -18.99 -30.36 -24.54
N GLN A 181 -18.90 -30.90 -23.32
CA GLN A 181 -20.00 -31.66 -22.73
C GLN A 181 -21.28 -30.83 -22.59
N VAL A 182 -21.18 -29.59 -22.14
CA VAL A 182 -22.35 -28.71 -22.00
C VAL A 182 -22.97 -28.39 -23.35
N THR A 183 -22.17 -28.20 -24.36
CA THR A 183 -22.65 -27.90 -25.74
C THR A 183 -23.13 -29.14 -26.51
N THR A 184 -22.62 -30.34 -26.21
CA THR A 184 -23.00 -31.58 -26.87
C THR A 184 -24.21 -32.28 -26.23
N GLN A 185 -24.53 -32.00 -24.96
CA GLN A 185 -25.78 -32.47 -24.33
C GLN A 185 -27.03 -31.72 -24.83
N LYS A 186 -26.81 -30.70 -25.63
CA LYS A 186 -27.71 -30.07 -26.59
C LYS A 186 -29.00 -29.43 -26.07
N PRO A 187 -28.98 -28.44 -25.17
CA PRO A 187 -29.94 -27.38 -25.39
C PRO A 187 -29.47 -26.55 -26.62
N LEU A 188 -30.41 -26.20 -27.48
CA LEU A 188 -30.14 -25.17 -28.49
C LEU A 188 -29.97 -23.82 -27.77
N ILE A 189 -28.78 -23.23 -27.81
CA ILE A 189 -28.53 -21.93 -27.21
C ILE A 189 -28.73 -20.84 -28.25
N THR A 190 -29.55 -19.85 -27.93
CA THR A 190 -29.88 -18.67 -28.75
C THR A 190 -29.71 -17.40 -27.90
N GLY A 191 -29.85 -16.24 -28.54
CA GLY A 191 -29.79 -14.96 -27.86
C GLY A 191 -28.42 -14.31 -27.89
N SER A 192 -27.97 -13.74 -26.78
CA SER A 192 -26.68 -13.07 -26.66
C SER A 192 -25.53 -14.07 -26.63
N ASN A 193 -24.41 -13.74 -27.27
CA ASN A 193 -23.17 -14.51 -27.13
C ASN A 193 -22.37 -14.09 -25.88
N ASP A 194 -22.78 -13.05 -25.18
CA ASP A 194 -22.15 -12.56 -23.96
C ASP A 194 -22.83 -13.18 -22.72
N TYR A 195 -22.58 -14.46 -22.52
CA TYR A 195 -22.97 -15.20 -21.31
C TYR A 195 -21.78 -16.01 -20.81
N LYS A 196 -21.79 -16.38 -19.52
CA LYS A 196 -20.77 -17.25 -18.94
C LYS A 196 -21.18 -18.71 -18.99
N THR A 197 -20.29 -19.56 -19.51
CA THR A 197 -20.56 -21.00 -19.60
C THR A 197 -20.60 -21.64 -18.23
N PHE A 198 -19.62 -21.35 -17.37
CA PHE A 198 -19.58 -21.83 -16.00
C PHE A 198 -19.37 -20.70 -15.00
N MET A 199 -20.03 -20.80 -13.84
CA MET A 199 -19.66 -20.10 -12.62
C MET A 199 -19.18 -21.12 -11.60
N LEU A 200 -18.00 -20.91 -11.04
CA LEU A 200 -17.51 -21.63 -9.87
C LEU A 200 -17.87 -20.84 -8.61
N TYR A 201 -18.63 -21.47 -7.73
CA TYR A 201 -19.08 -20.87 -6.48
C TYR A 201 -18.70 -21.74 -5.28
N LEU A 202 -18.06 -21.15 -4.25
CA LEU A 202 -17.55 -21.91 -3.10
C LEU A 202 -16.69 -23.12 -3.53
N SER A 203 -15.82 -22.94 -4.51
CA SER A 203 -15.11 -23.98 -5.24
C SER A 203 -13.62 -23.72 -5.31
N LYS A 204 -12.87 -24.57 -6.00
CA LYS A 204 -11.45 -24.40 -6.29
C LYS A 204 -11.19 -24.45 -7.80
N LEU A 205 -10.42 -23.50 -8.32
CA LEU A 205 -9.91 -23.48 -9.68
C LEU A 205 -8.38 -23.62 -9.65
N ASN A 206 -7.85 -24.62 -10.35
CA ASN A 206 -6.42 -24.79 -10.60
C ASN A 206 -6.15 -24.45 -12.07
N ILE A 207 -5.36 -23.42 -12.34
CA ILE A 207 -4.97 -22.99 -13.68
C ILE A 207 -3.62 -23.66 -14.01
N ASN A 208 -3.68 -24.78 -14.74
CA ASN A 208 -2.52 -25.60 -15.09
C ASN A 208 -2.12 -25.47 -16.58
N GLN A 209 -2.81 -24.62 -17.34
CA GLN A 209 -2.51 -24.30 -18.74
C GLN A 209 -2.28 -22.82 -18.93
N ALA A 210 -1.65 -22.45 -20.05
CA ALA A 210 -1.56 -21.06 -20.45
C ALA A 210 -2.94 -20.49 -20.78
N VAL A 211 -3.19 -19.28 -20.33
CA VAL A 211 -4.44 -18.53 -20.54
C VAL A 211 -4.14 -17.33 -21.43
N ASN A 212 -4.94 -17.15 -22.47
CA ASN A 212 -4.90 -15.98 -23.34
C ASN A 212 -6.17 -15.15 -23.15
N LEU A 213 -6.05 -14.04 -22.42
CA LEU A 213 -7.18 -13.16 -22.15
C LEU A 213 -7.70 -12.42 -23.40
N ASP A 214 -6.89 -12.35 -24.47
CA ASP A 214 -7.29 -11.71 -25.74
C ASP A 214 -8.16 -12.64 -26.59
N ASN A 215 -8.18 -13.94 -26.29
CA ASN A 215 -8.99 -14.91 -26.99
C ASN A 215 -10.33 -15.13 -26.25
N PRO A 216 -11.46 -14.62 -26.77
CA PRO A 216 -12.75 -14.79 -26.13
C PRO A 216 -13.21 -16.26 -26.01
N ASN A 217 -12.61 -17.16 -26.80
CA ASN A 217 -12.89 -18.59 -26.76
C ASN A 217 -11.97 -19.38 -25.83
N ASP A 218 -11.02 -18.71 -25.16
CA ASP A 218 -10.22 -19.36 -24.12
C ASP A 218 -11.14 -19.84 -23.00
N ALA A 219 -10.92 -21.05 -22.52
CA ALA A 219 -11.76 -21.66 -21.49
C ALA A 219 -11.83 -20.82 -20.23
N TYR A 220 -10.75 -20.14 -19.84
CA TYR A 220 -10.74 -19.24 -18.70
C TYR A 220 -11.70 -18.06 -18.87
N ASN A 221 -11.79 -17.49 -20.06
CA ASN A 221 -12.69 -16.37 -20.35
C ASN A 221 -14.19 -16.75 -20.31
N GLN A 222 -14.49 -18.04 -20.35
CA GLN A 222 -15.84 -18.58 -20.21
C GLN A 222 -16.25 -18.82 -18.74
N LEU A 223 -15.32 -18.61 -17.80
CA LEU A 223 -15.56 -18.80 -16.38
C LEU A 223 -15.97 -17.51 -15.67
N GLU A 224 -16.79 -17.63 -14.68
CA GLU A 224 -17.01 -16.66 -13.62
C GLU A 224 -16.63 -17.33 -12.29
N ILE A 225 -15.89 -16.61 -11.44
CA ILE A 225 -15.36 -17.17 -10.19
C ILE A 225 -15.89 -16.32 -9.05
N ALA A 226 -16.55 -16.93 -8.07
CA ALA A 226 -17.06 -16.24 -6.90
C ALA A 226 -16.88 -17.09 -5.62
N ASN A 227 -16.45 -16.46 -4.55
CA ASN A 227 -16.22 -17.10 -3.25
C ASN A 227 -15.39 -18.39 -3.35
N SER A 228 -14.41 -18.42 -4.25
CA SER A 228 -13.66 -19.63 -4.62
C SER A 228 -12.15 -19.39 -4.51
N THR A 229 -11.42 -20.46 -4.20
CA THR A 229 -9.96 -20.45 -4.22
C THR A 229 -9.47 -20.58 -5.66
N VAL A 230 -8.43 -19.82 -6.03
CA VAL A 230 -7.76 -19.92 -7.34
C VAL A 230 -6.28 -20.13 -7.13
N GLU A 231 -5.71 -21.13 -7.80
CA GLU A 231 -4.27 -21.36 -7.89
C GLU A 231 -3.84 -21.26 -9.34
N ASN A 232 -2.99 -20.28 -9.65
CA ASN A 232 -2.36 -20.16 -10.97
C ASN A 232 -0.95 -20.74 -10.95
N ALA A 233 -0.73 -21.81 -11.69
CA ALA A 233 0.57 -22.47 -11.86
C ALA A 233 1.14 -22.31 -13.28
N ASN A 234 0.54 -21.45 -14.12
CA ASN A 234 0.94 -21.26 -15.50
C ASN A 234 0.91 -19.77 -15.89
N ASN A 235 1.02 -19.46 -17.17
CA ASN A 235 1.02 -18.11 -17.67
C ASN A 235 -0.39 -17.63 -18.01
N ILE A 236 -0.80 -16.51 -17.43
CA ILE A 236 -1.98 -15.72 -17.84
C ILE A 236 -1.47 -14.49 -18.58
N ALA A 237 -1.81 -14.36 -19.86
CA ALA A 237 -1.35 -13.25 -20.70
C ALA A 237 -2.50 -12.49 -21.35
N GLY A 238 -2.30 -11.18 -21.51
CA GLY A 238 -3.21 -10.31 -22.22
C GLY A 238 -2.53 -9.03 -22.70
N THR A 239 -3.00 -8.49 -23.82
CA THR A 239 -2.44 -7.28 -24.45
C THR A 239 -3.44 -6.14 -24.57
N GLN A 240 -4.73 -6.42 -24.32
CA GLN A 240 -5.76 -5.41 -24.39
C GLN A 240 -5.84 -4.60 -23.09
N ASN A 241 -6.37 -3.40 -23.19
CA ASN A 241 -6.57 -2.52 -22.04
C ASN A 241 -7.66 -3.06 -21.10
N ARG A 242 -7.56 -2.76 -19.81
CA ARG A 242 -8.56 -3.06 -18.77
C ARG A 242 -8.78 -4.55 -18.52
N GLN A 243 -7.75 -5.35 -18.75
CA GLN A 243 -7.81 -6.78 -18.42
C GLN A 243 -7.50 -7.03 -16.95
N VAL A 244 -8.07 -8.12 -16.44
CA VAL A 244 -7.79 -8.60 -15.08
C VAL A 244 -7.33 -10.05 -15.18
N GLY A 245 -6.14 -10.34 -14.65
CA GLY A 245 -5.57 -11.68 -14.69
C GLY A 245 -6.38 -12.66 -13.84
N ILE A 246 -6.51 -12.39 -12.55
CA ILE A 246 -7.35 -13.16 -11.63
C ILE A 246 -8.24 -12.17 -10.89
N ALA A 247 -9.56 -12.37 -10.96
CA ALA A 247 -10.51 -11.53 -10.27
C ALA A 247 -11.44 -12.35 -9.38
N GLN A 248 -11.71 -11.83 -8.19
CA GLN A 248 -12.72 -12.39 -7.33
C GLN A 248 -13.42 -11.33 -6.51
N GLU A 249 -14.73 -11.34 -6.57
CA GLU A 249 -15.60 -10.64 -5.64
C GLU A 249 -16.26 -11.62 -4.70
N ASN A 250 -16.01 -11.50 -3.40
CA ASN A 250 -16.77 -12.22 -2.42
C ASN A 250 -18.16 -11.59 -2.31
N GLY A 251 -19.18 -12.30 -2.75
CA GLY A 251 -20.57 -11.87 -2.66
C GLY A 251 -20.97 -11.58 -1.21
N ASN A 252 -22.08 -10.86 -1.06
CA ASN A 252 -22.70 -10.65 0.25
C ASN A 252 -23.05 -11.98 0.88
N ASP A 253 -22.45 -12.32 2.00
CA ASP A 253 -22.99 -13.33 2.88
C ASP A 253 -24.20 -12.72 3.62
N THR A 254 -25.36 -12.85 3.01
CA THR A 254 -26.63 -12.39 3.61
C THR A 254 -27.13 -13.31 4.71
N ASN A 255 -26.47 -14.44 4.92
CA ASN A 255 -26.98 -15.49 5.82
C ASN A 255 -26.39 -15.46 7.23
N GLY A 256 -25.51 -14.51 7.55
CA GLY A 256 -24.96 -14.37 8.92
C GLY A 256 -23.99 -15.49 9.34
N ASP A 257 -23.55 -16.34 8.43
CA ASP A 257 -22.63 -17.46 8.72
C ASP A 257 -21.17 -17.03 8.90
N GLY A 258 -20.95 -15.78 9.20
CA GLY A 258 -19.64 -15.21 9.51
C GLY A 258 -18.71 -15.22 8.29
N TYR A 259 -18.47 -14.09 7.74
CA TYR A 259 -17.43 -13.88 6.73
C TYR A 259 -16.11 -14.50 7.21
N ASN A 260 -15.70 -15.59 6.56
CA ASN A 260 -14.41 -16.21 6.82
C ASN A 260 -13.48 -15.86 5.68
N ALA A 261 -12.78 -14.73 5.82
CA ALA A 261 -11.79 -14.25 4.86
C ALA A 261 -10.72 -15.30 4.52
N ASN A 262 -10.48 -16.25 5.42
CA ASN A 262 -9.52 -17.34 5.23
C ASN A 262 -9.99 -18.44 4.27
N LYS A 263 -11.23 -18.44 3.85
CA LYS A 263 -11.75 -19.49 2.92
C LYS A 263 -11.51 -19.15 1.46
N VAL A 264 -11.14 -17.92 1.15
CA VAL A 264 -10.93 -17.48 -0.22
C VAL A 264 -9.49 -17.05 -0.39
N THR A 265 -8.75 -17.85 -1.13
CA THR A 265 -7.34 -17.62 -1.40
C THR A 265 -7.11 -17.54 -2.90
N LEU A 266 -6.44 -16.49 -3.34
CA LEU A 266 -5.95 -16.35 -4.71
C LEU A 266 -4.42 -16.47 -4.66
N THR A 267 -3.87 -17.48 -5.32
CA THR A 267 -2.43 -17.74 -5.33
C THR A 267 -1.90 -17.73 -6.76
N ASN A 268 -0.92 -16.87 -7.01
CA ASN A 268 -0.04 -17.02 -8.17
C ASN A 268 1.19 -17.78 -7.68
N THR A 269 1.27 -19.07 -7.98
CA THR A 269 2.31 -19.96 -7.45
C THR A 269 3.70 -19.62 -8.02
N ALA A 270 4.76 -20.20 -7.49
CA ALA A 270 6.14 -19.93 -7.93
C ALA A 270 6.39 -20.21 -9.42
N THR A 271 5.58 -21.08 -10.06
CA THR A 271 5.62 -21.35 -11.50
C THR A 271 4.61 -20.50 -12.27
N GLY A 272 3.73 -19.79 -11.59
CA GLY A 272 2.71 -18.94 -12.18
C GLY A 272 3.26 -17.61 -12.64
N SER A 273 2.72 -17.10 -13.73
CA SER A 273 2.98 -15.75 -14.21
C SER A 273 1.69 -15.08 -14.68
N ILE A 274 1.61 -13.77 -14.49
CA ILE A 274 0.54 -12.92 -14.99
C ILE A 274 1.20 -11.78 -15.75
N ASN A 275 0.99 -11.71 -17.06
CA ASN A 275 1.62 -10.73 -17.94
C ASN A 275 0.57 -9.96 -18.72
N LEU A 276 0.24 -8.74 -18.27
CA LEU A 276 -0.77 -7.87 -18.87
C LEU A 276 -0.07 -6.62 -19.41
N THR A 277 0.12 -6.55 -20.70
CA THR A 277 0.85 -5.43 -21.35
C THR A 277 -0.06 -4.28 -21.77
N GLY A 278 -1.38 -4.49 -21.77
CA GLY A 278 -2.36 -3.43 -22.02
C GLY A 278 -2.49 -2.45 -20.83
N ASP A 279 -2.94 -1.24 -21.13
CA ASP A 279 -3.12 -0.16 -20.14
C ASP A 279 -4.33 -0.43 -19.22
N GLU A 280 -4.32 0.20 -18.05
CA GLU A 280 -5.44 0.17 -17.09
C GLU A 280 -5.80 -1.26 -16.62
N SER A 281 -4.84 -2.17 -16.64
CA SER A 281 -5.03 -3.60 -16.31
C SER A 281 -4.70 -3.89 -14.84
N THR A 282 -5.21 -5.03 -14.34
CA THR A 282 -4.95 -5.48 -12.96
C THR A 282 -4.49 -6.93 -12.95
N GLY A 283 -3.33 -7.19 -12.35
CA GLY A 283 -2.81 -8.56 -12.25
C GLY A 283 -3.73 -9.45 -11.43
N ILE A 284 -3.91 -9.16 -10.15
CA ILE A 284 -4.84 -9.87 -9.25
C ILE A 284 -5.73 -8.84 -8.55
N TYR A 285 -7.03 -9.05 -8.64
CA TYR A 285 -8.04 -8.28 -7.92
C TYR A 285 -8.80 -9.16 -6.94
N ALA A 286 -8.94 -8.72 -5.71
CA ALA A 286 -9.87 -9.34 -4.76
C ALA A 286 -10.62 -8.29 -3.94
N LYS A 287 -11.92 -8.53 -3.77
CA LYS A 287 -12.72 -7.88 -2.74
C LYS A 287 -12.90 -8.89 -1.61
N ARG A 288 -12.30 -8.63 -0.45
CA ARG A 288 -12.22 -9.56 0.69
C ARG A 288 -11.49 -10.87 0.33
N GLY A 289 -10.61 -11.34 1.13
CA GLY A 289 -9.89 -12.61 0.92
C GLY A 289 -8.40 -12.47 1.08
N LEU A 290 -7.67 -13.51 0.72
CA LEU A 290 -6.23 -13.59 0.82
C LEU A 290 -5.62 -13.68 -0.59
N ILE A 291 -4.60 -12.90 -0.85
CA ILE A 291 -3.80 -12.96 -2.09
C ILE A 291 -2.37 -13.34 -1.72
N PHE A 292 -1.82 -14.34 -2.40
CA PHE A 292 -0.41 -14.72 -2.35
C PHE A 292 0.18 -14.66 -3.75
N ASN A 293 1.24 -13.90 -3.92
CA ASN A 293 2.05 -13.93 -5.13
C ASN A 293 3.41 -14.55 -4.84
N ASP A 294 3.59 -15.80 -5.20
CA ASP A 294 4.86 -16.51 -5.13
C ASP A 294 5.59 -16.50 -6.49
N GLY A 295 4.90 -16.09 -7.57
CA GLY A 295 5.37 -16.06 -8.96
C GLY A 295 5.62 -14.65 -9.48
N GLN A 296 5.38 -14.46 -10.77
CA GLN A 296 5.63 -13.19 -11.44
C GLN A 296 4.33 -12.49 -11.84
N ILE A 297 4.27 -11.18 -11.61
CA ILE A 297 3.22 -10.30 -12.11
C ILE A 297 3.89 -9.16 -12.86
N SER A 298 3.51 -8.96 -14.12
CA SER A 298 3.95 -7.83 -14.94
C SER A 298 2.73 -7.11 -15.49
N VAL A 299 2.66 -5.80 -15.29
CA VAL A 299 1.52 -4.98 -15.76
C VAL A 299 2.01 -3.76 -16.53
N GLY A 300 1.21 -3.36 -17.52
CA GLY A 300 1.47 -2.23 -18.38
C GLY A 300 1.26 -0.88 -17.70
N LYS A 301 0.99 0.16 -18.49
CA LYS A 301 0.80 1.53 -18.04
C LYS A 301 -0.54 1.71 -17.34
N LYS A 302 -0.59 2.62 -16.34
CA LYS A 302 -1.80 2.95 -15.54
C LYS A 302 -2.47 1.73 -14.89
N SER A 303 -1.68 0.74 -14.54
CA SER A 303 -2.13 -0.58 -14.14
C SER A 303 -1.80 -0.87 -12.68
N THR A 304 -2.36 -1.94 -12.14
CA THR A 304 -2.10 -2.37 -10.77
C THR A 304 -1.67 -3.84 -10.73
N GLY A 305 -0.56 -4.14 -10.09
CA GLY A 305 -0.11 -5.53 -9.93
C GLY A 305 -1.07 -6.34 -9.07
N ILE A 306 -1.28 -5.93 -7.84
CA ILE A 306 -2.24 -6.54 -6.90
C ILE A 306 -3.15 -5.44 -6.36
N TYR A 307 -4.46 -5.59 -6.53
CA TYR A 307 -5.46 -4.70 -5.96
C TYR A 307 -6.38 -5.47 -5.02
N ILE A 308 -6.35 -5.12 -3.74
CA ILE A 308 -7.19 -5.72 -2.73
C ILE A 308 -8.08 -4.67 -2.06
N VAL A 309 -9.37 -4.97 -2.00
CA VAL A 309 -10.38 -4.12 -1.37
C VAL A 309 -10.93 -4.83 -0.14
N GLU A 310 -10.90 -4.16 0.99
CA GLU A 310 -11.63 -4.55 2.19
C GLU A 310 -12.90 -3.73 2.29
N ASP A 311 -14.03 -4.37 2.53
CA ASP A 311 -15.25 -3.65 2.84
C ASP A 311 -15.57 -3.67 4.35
N ASP A 312 -16.41 -2.73 4.76
CA ASP A 312 -16.75 -2.47 6.16
C ASP A 312 -17.66 -3.55 6.79
N ARG A 313 -18.02 -4.59 6.03
CA ARG A 313 -19.01 -5.60 6.47
C ARG A 313 -18.45 -6.76 7.26
N SER A 314 -17.14 -6.79 7.51
CA SER A 314 -16.58 -7.83 8.37
C SER A 314 -17.08 -7.64 9.81
N PRO A 315 -17.67 -8.65 10.43
CA PRO A 315 -18.12 -8.55 11.82
C PRO A 315 -16.94 -8.26 12.75
N ALA A 316 -17.18 -7.46 13.78
CA ALA A 316 -16.17 -7.02 14.77
C ALA A 316 -15.44 -8.16 15.50
N THR A 317 -15.90 -9.40 15.35
CA THR A 317 -15.38 -10.60 16.01
C THR A 317 -14.62 -11.54 15.08
N ALA A 318 -14.51 -11.22 13.79
CA ALA A 318 -13.91 -12.15 12.84
C ALA A 318 -12.50 -11.79 12.47
N VAL A 319 -11.68 -12.75 12.61
CA VAL A 319 -10.66 -13.28 11.75
C VAL A 319 -10.14 -12.29 10.69
N ALA A 320 -8.81 -12.18 10.62
CA ALA A 320 -7.99 -11.47 9.66
C ALA A 320 -8.72 -10.82 8.47
N GLY A 321 -8.64 -9.51 8.36
CA GLY A 321 -9.16 -8.73 7.24
C GLY A 321 -8.52 -9.13 5.91
N ALA A 322 -8.98 -8.55 4.81
CA ALA A 322 -8.44 -8.76 3.48
C ALA A 322 -6.93 -8.49 3.45
N ARG A 323 -6.13 -9.44 2.95
CA ARG A 323 -4.67 -9.37 3.00
C ARG A 323 -4.04 -9.82 1.69
N ALA A 324 -3.04 -9.07 1.23
CA ALA A 324 -2.21 -9.47 0.11
C ALA A 324 -0.74 -9.54 0.51
N ILE A 325 -0.07 -10.62 0.08
CA ILE A 325 1.35 -10.87 0.33
C ILE A 325 2.03 -11.11 -1.01
N ASN A 326 3.02 -10.29 -1.32
CA ASN A 326 4.02 -10.63 -2.32
C ASN A 326 5.11 -11.44 -1.62
N SER A 327 5.08 -12.76 -1.75
CA SER A 327 5.95 -13.69 -1.01
C SER A 327 7.42 -13.53 -1.43
N SER A 328 8.33 -14.13 -0.69
CA SER A 328 9.79 -13.96 -0.87
C SER A 328 10.31 -14.34 -2.28
N THR A 329 9.60 -15.18 -3.01
CA THR A 329 9.89 -15.52 -4.41
C THR A 329 9.11 -14.69 -5.41
N GLY A 330 8.10 -13.93 -4.94
CA GLY A 330 7.21 -13.12 -5.77
C GLY A 330 7.91 -11.89 -6.35
N VAL A 331 7.67 -11.62 -7.63
CA VAL A 331 8.16 -10.44 -8.31
C VAL A 331 6.99 -9.70 -8.95
N ILE A 332 6.90 -8.41 -8.70
CA ILE A 332 5.91 -7.52 -9.33
C ILE A 332 6.68 -6.47 -10.12
N THR A 333 6.51 -6.46 -11.44
CA THR A 333 7.07 -5.47 -12.35
C THR A 333 5.95 -4.56 -12.84
N ILE A 334 6.11 -3.24 -12.69
CA ILE A 334 5.06 -2.27 -13.00
C ILE A 334 5.49 -1.27 -14.06
N GLY A 335 4.55 -0.95 -14.95
CA GLY A 335 4.73 0.05 -16.00
C GLY A 335 4.52 1.48 -15.51
N GLU A 336 4.57 2.45 -16.43
CA GLU A 336 4.40 3.88 -16.15
C GLU A 336 3.02 4.20 -15.54
N ASP A 337 2.95 5.17 -14.66
CA ASP A 337 1.72 5.61 -13.96
C ASP A 337 1.01 4.48 -13.18
N SER A 338 1.73 3.45 -12.73
CA SER A 338 1.17 2.21 -12.18
C SER A 338 1.48 2.01 -10.70
N THR A 339 0.73 1.08 -10.08
CA THR A 339 0.90 0.70 -8.68
C THR A 339 1.21 -0.80 -8.55
N GLY A 340 2.21 -1.16 -7.75
CA GLY A 340 2.58 -2.57 -7.51
C GLY A 340 1.53 -3.29 -6.67
N MET A 341 1.33 -2.86 -5.44
CA MET A 341 0.30 -3.37 -4.53
C MET A 341 -0.58 -2.22 -4.04
N TYR A 342 -1.88 -2.34 -4.20
CA TYR A 342 -2.83 -1.35 -3.72
C TYR A 342 -3.85 -1.99 -2.76
N TYR A 343 -3.95 -1.43 -1.57
CA TYR A 343 -4.95 -1.75 -0.56
C TYR A 343 -5.88 -0.57 -0.35
N LYS A 344 -7.17 -0.83 -0.36
CA LYS A 344 -8.20 0.16 -0.07
C LYS A 344 -9.27 -0.45 0.85
N VAL A 345 -9.73 0.33 1.81
CA VAL A 345 -10.98 0.05 2.51
C VAL A 345 -12.10 0.81 1.82
N ASP A 346 -13.14 0.09 1.40
CA ASP A 346 -14.36 0.67 0.82
C ASP A 346 -15.41 0.80 1.93
N PRO A 347 -15.69 2.00 2.42
CA PRO A 347 -16.68 2.21 3.47
C PRO A 347 -18.08 2.04 2.87
N ASP A 348 -18.60 0.82 2.93
CA ASP A 348 -19.99 0.55 2.55
C ASP A 348 -20.91 0.74 3.77
N ASN A 349 -21.25 1.99 4.07
CA ASN A 349 -22.15 2.35 5.16
C ASN A 349 -23.65 2.09 4.87
N ALA A 350 -23.98 1.45 3.75
CA ALA A 350 -25.38 1.27 3.33
C ALA A 350 -26.19 0.38 4.29
N ASP A 351 -25.52 -0.47 5.09
CA ASP A 351 -26.20 -1.49 5.90
C ASP A 351 -26.29 -1.15 7.40
N GLY A 352 -25.76 0.00 7.86
CA GLY A 352 -25.78 0.36 9.29
C GLY A 352 -25.02 -0.62 10.18
N ARG A 353 -24.20 -1.50 9.64
CA ARG A 353 -23.30 -2.39 10.39
C ARG A 353 -22.07 -1.61 10.78
N GLY A 354 -21.74 -1.63 12.06
CA GLY A 354 -20.75 -0.75 12.68
C GLY A 354 -19.38 -0.81 12.04
N THR A 355 -18.60 0.21 12.34
CA THR A 355 -17.22 0.40 11.89
C THR A 355 -16.37 -0.85 12.07
N ASN A 356 -15.79 -1.34 10.98
CA ASN A 356 -14.90 -2.50 11.03
C ASN A 356 -13.57 -2.13 11.72
N THR A 357 -13.50 -2.43 12.99
CA THR A 357 -12.25 -2.40 13.76
C THR A 357 -11.49 -3.72 13.65
N ALA A 358 -11.88 -4.62 12.75
CA ALA A 358 -11.31 -5.95 12.64
C ALA A 358 -9.78 -5.91 12.46
N ILE A 359 -9.12 -6.69 13.26
CA ILE A 359 -7.68 -6.79 13.35
C ILE A 359 -7.15 -7.57 12.14
N GLY A 360 -6.10 -7.08 11.48
CA GLY A 360 -5.29 -7.84 10.56
C GLY A 360 -5.79 -7.87 9.12
N GLY A 361 -5.73 -6.82 8.40
CA GLY A 361 -5.75 -6.75 6.94
C GLY A 361 -4.57 -5.94 6.46
N GLY A 362 -4.38 -5.84 5.14
CA GLY A 362 -3.37 -4.98 4.58
C GLY A 362 -2.51 -5.62 3.50
N ILE A 363 -1.35 -5.05 3.28
CA ILE A 363 -0.39 -5.51 2.26
C ILE A 363 0.99 -5.70 2.87
N VAL A 364 1.65 -6.78 2.45
CA VAL A 364 3.02 -7.12 2.86
C VAL A 364 3.84 -7.48 1.63
N ASN A 365 4.99 -6.85 1.47
CA ASN A 365 5.97 -7.23 0.47
C ASN A 365 7.14 -7.99 1.12
N ASP A 366 7.18 -9.31 0.95
CA ASP A 366 8.31 -10.16 1.32
C ASP A 366 9.25 -10.41 0.13
N GLY A 367 8.79 -10.13 -1.10
CA GLY A 367 9.48 -10.35 -2.36
C GLY A 367 10.04 -9.07 -2.98
N LYS A 368 9.94 -8.99 -4.30
CA LYS A 368 10.45 -7.83 -5.04
C LYS A 368 9.32 -7.08 -5.76
N ILE A 369 9.34 -5.75 -5.64
CA ILE A 369 8.56 -4.85 -6.49
C ILE A 369 9.53 -3.96 -7.23
N GLU A 370 9.49 -3.95 -8.55
CA GLU A 370 10.45 -3.22 -9.36
C GLU A 370 9.81 -2.45 -10.51
N SER A 371 10.47 -1.37 -10.91
CA SER A 371 10.12 -0.59 -12.10
C SER A 371 11.30 0.22 -12.62
N THR A 372 11.39 0.31 -13.95
CA THR A 372 12.22 1.29 -14.66
C THR A 372 11.39 2.45 -15.22
N ALA A 373 10.08 2.40 -15.07
CA ALA A 373 9.14 3.40 -15.57
C ALA A 373 8.97 4.57 -14.59
N ASN A 374 8.44 5.68 -15.09
CA ASN A 374 8.18 6.90 -14.31
C ASN A 374 6.80 6.86 -13.64
N ASN A 375 6.62 7.72 -12.63
CA ASN A 375 5.35 7.96 -11.96
C ASN A 375 4.76 6.70 -11.32
N VAL A 376 5.57 5.84 -10.73
CA VAL A 376 5.11 4.58 -10.15
C VAL A 376 5.02 4.64 -8.62
N ILE A 377 4.12 3.85 -8.07
CA ILE A 377 4.02 3.62 -6.63
C ILE A 377 4.18 2.12 -6.39
N ALA A 378 5.20 1.72 -5.64
CA ALA A 378 5.38 0.29 -5.38
C ALA A 378 4.29 -0.26 -4.46
N MET A 379 4.00 0.42 -3.35
CA MET A 379 2.94 0.03 -2.41
C MET A 379 2.08 1.25 -2.09
N SER A 380 0.77 1.14 -2.23
CA SER A 380 -0.20 2.17 -1.88
C SER A 380 -1.22 1.62 -0.89
N PHE A 381 -1.46 2.37 0.18
CA PHE A 381 -2.31 1.94 1.28
C PHE A 381 -3.25 3.05 1.72
N ASP A 382 -4.55 2.84 1.54
CA ASP A 382 -5.60 3.78 1.93
C ASP A 382 -6.52 3.13 2.99
N SER A 383 -6.36 3.53 4.24
CA SER A 383 -7.16 3.00 5.34
C SER A 383 -7.73 4.07 6.25
N PRO A 384 -9.05 4.08 6.48
CA PRO A 384 -9.68 4.91 7.50
C PRO A 384 -9.50 4.34 8.92
N TYR A 385 -8.92 3.14 9.09
CA TYR A 385 -8.81 2.42 10.36
C TYR A 385 -7.37 2.14 10.76
N GLY A 386 -7.10 2.10 12.09
CA GLY A 386 -5.76 1.96 12.67
C GLY A 386 -5.21 0.53 12.75
N SER A 387 -6.04 -0.49 12.56
CA SER A 387 -5.66 -1.90 12.84
C SER A 387 -5.13 -2.65 11.62
N LYS A 388 -4.65 -1.95 10.60
CA LYS A 388 -4.24 -2.52 9.31
C LYS A 388 -2.73 -2.43 9.12
N THR A 389 -2.16 -3.32 8.29
CA THR A 389 -0.72 -3.44 8.08
C THR A 389 -0.32 -2.99 6.68
N MET A 390 0.66 -2.08 6.60
CA MET A 390 1.46 -1.81 5.41
C MET A 390 2.92 -2.08 5.74
N GLU A 391 3.50 -3.10 5.14
CA GLU A 391 4.87 -3.52 5.49
C GLU A 391 5.66 -3.94 4.25
N ASN A 392 6.84 -3.37 4.09
CA ASN A 392 7.92 -3.95 3.31
C ASN A 392 8.80 -4.76 4.28
N SER A 393 8.70 -6.08 4.27
CA SER A 393 9.27 -6.95 5.30
C SER A 393 10.79 -7.09 5.18
N ALA A 394 11.41 -7.82 6.08
CA ALA A 394 12.88 -7.96 6.16
C ALA A 394 13.53 -8.50 4.87
N THR A 395 12.80 -9.30 4.09
CA THR A 395 13.25 -9.82 2.79
C THR A 395 12.76 -8.98 1.62
N GLY A 396 11.81 -8.07 1.86
CA GLY A 396 11.18 -7.25 0.85
C GLY A 396 12.13 -6.24 0.20
N VAL A 397 12.08 -6.16 -1.12
CA VAL A 397 12.86 -5.22 -1.92
C VAL A 397 11.91 -4.40 -2.81
N ILE A 398 12.02 -3.09 -2.69
CA ILE A 398 11.40 -2.12 -3.59
C ILE A 398 12.53 -1.48 -4.39
N ASP A 399 12.51 -1.56 -5.72
CA ASP A 399 13.58 -1.08 -6.60
C ASP A 399 13.00 -0.24 -7.75
N LEU A 400 13.05 1.09 -7.59
CA LEU A 400 12.44 2.06 -8.50
C LEU A 400 13.52 2.88 -9.21
N GLN A 401 13.71 2.62 -10.49
CA GLN A 401 14.74 3.22 -11.32
C GLN A 401 14.21 4.34 -12.24
N GLY A 402 12.89 4.60 -12.23
CA GLY A 402 12.26 5.71 -12.95
C GLY A 402 12.24 7.01 -12.16
N GLN A 403 11.59 8.04 -12.73
CA GLN A 403 11.43 9.37 -12.14
C GLN A 403 10.07 9.53 -11.47
N ASN A 404 9.98 10.47 -10.50
CA ASN A 404 8.73 10.82 -9.81
C ASN A 404 8.01 9.60 -9.22
N SER A 405 8.77 8.73 -8.57
CA SER A 405 8.28 7.44 -8.09
C SER A 405 8.30 7.36 -6.56
N THR A 406 7.38 6.59 -6.00
CA THR A 406 7.22 6.44 -4.54
C THR A 406 7.30 4.96 -4.15
N GLY A 407 8.15 4.64 -3.19
CA GLY A 407 8.26 3.28 -2.65
C GLY A 407 7.00 2.88 -1.90
N MET A 408 6.66 3.58 -0.83
CA MET A 408 5.49 3.30 0.00
C MET A 408 4.66 4.57 0.19
N PHE A 409 3.41 4.56 -0.23
CA PHE A 409 2.45 5.65 -0.03
C PHE A 409 1.34 5.21 0.94
N ALA A 410 1.26 5.89 2.08
CA ALA A 410 0.30 5.60 3.14
C ALA A 410 -0.65 6.78 3.35
N THR A 411 -1.96 6.55 3.25
CA THR A 411 -2.99 7.58 3.35
C THR A 411 -4.26 7.08 4.05
N GLY A 412 -5.28 7.91 4.13
CA GLY A 412 -6.55 7.61 4.82
C GLY A 412 -6.63 8.25 6.20
N ALA A 413 -7.80 8.17 6.83
CA ALA A 413 -8.08 8.83 8.12
C ALA A 413 -7.61 8.04 9.34
N GLY A 414 -7.16 6.80 9.16
CA GLY A 414 -6.74 5.91 10.25
C GLY A 414 -5.45 6.34 10.93
N THR A 415 -5.27 5.92 12.18
CA THR A 415 -4.00 6.08 12.90
C THR A 415 -3.26 4.75 12.86
N TYR A 416 -2.20 4.67 12.06
CA TYR A 416 -1.40 3.45 11.89
C TYR A 416 0.05 3.79 11.54
N THR A 417 0.89 2.75 11.52
CA THR A 417 2.29 2.85 11.13
C THR A 417 2.50 2.08 9.82
N ALA A 418 3.10 2.75 8.82
CA ALA A 418 3.63 2.10 7.64
C ALA A 418 5.11 1.77 7.88
N VAL A 419 5.51 0.52 7.69
CA VAL A 419 6.80 0.00 8.15
C VAL A 419 7.66 -0.50 7.00
N ASN A 420 8.88 0.00 6.91
CA ASN A 420 9.94 -0.58 6.09
C ASN A 420 10.95 -1.35 6.95
N ASN A 421 10.84 -2.67 6.94
CA ASN A 421 11.81 -3.60 7.53
C ASN A 421 12.78 -4.17 6.48
N GLY A 422 12.60 -3.81 5.20
CA GLY A 422 13.34 -4.29 4.04
C GLY A 422 14.21 -3.22 3.39
N THR A 423 14.32 -3.29 2.08
CA THR A 423 15.14 -2.38 1.28
C THR A 423 14.28 -1.61 0.29
N ILE A 424 14.45 -0.29 0.27
CA ILE A 424 13.90 0.61 -0.75
C ILE A 424 15.07 1.27 -1.48
N LYS A 425 15.13 1.10 -2.81
CA LYS A 425 16.14 1.71 -3.68
C LYS A 425 15.46 2.64 -4.67
N LEU A 426 16.02 3.84 -4.81
CA LEU A 426 15.49 4.88 -5.68
C LEU A 426 16.62 5.41 -6.55
N ALA A 427 16.37 5.54 -7.85
CA ALA A 427 17.28 6.27 -8.73
C ALA A 427 17.35 7.76 -8.36
N SER A 428 18.40 8.44 -8.84
CA SER A 428 18.51 9.90 -8.75
C SER A 428 17.32 10.58 -9.43
N SER A 429 16.82 11.65 -8.83
CA SER A 429 15.74 12.45 -9.43
C SER A 429 16.35 13.56 -10.31
N SER A 430 15.73 13.80 -11.44
CA SER A 430 16.15 14.90 -12.33
C SER A 430 15.74 16.27 -11.78
N ASN A 431 14.65 16.33 -11.00
CA ASN A 431 14.06 17.56 -10.49
C ASN A 431 13.74 17.45 -8.99
N VAL A 432 14.15 18.44 -8.19
CA VAL A 432 13.85 18.52 -6.75
C VAL A 432 12.36 18.72 -6.43
N ASN A 433 11.58 19.26 -7.37
CA ASN A 433 10.14 19.48 -7.17
C ASN A 433 9.29 18.23 -7.43
N THR A 434 9.86 17.21 -8.06
CA THR A 434 9.24 15.91 -8.31
C THR A 434 10.24 14.81 -7.95
N PRO A 435 10.61 14.71 -6.66
CA PRO A 435 11.61 13.76 -6.22
C PRO A 435 11.07 12.32 -6.23
N ASN A 436 11.97 11.37 -6.37
CA ASN A 436 11.67 10.01 -5.95
C ASN A 436 11.63 9.96 -4.43
N ILE A 437 10.63 9.29 -3.85
CA ILE A 437 10.36 9.27 -2.41
C ILE A 437 10.35 7.81 -1.91
N GLY A 438 11.09 7.54 -0.84
CA GLY A 438 11.10 6.20 -0.24
C GLY A 438 9.77 5.88 0.44
N MET A 439 9.37 6.69 1.42
CA MET A 439 8.10 6.56 2.13
C MET A 439 7.38 7.91 2.16
N TYR A 440 6.10 7.90 1.87
CA TYR A 440 5.29 9.12 1.80
C TYR A 440 3.95 8.98 2.53
N THR A 441 3.56 10.02 3.26
CA THR A 441 2.20 10.18 3.77
C THR A 441 1.74 11.63 3.69
N ASP A 442 0.47 11.84 3.35
CA ASP A 442 -0.24 13.13 3.39
C ASP A 442 -1.03 13.32 4.71
N LYS A 443 -0.93 12.38 5.68
CA LYS A 443 -1.74 12.34 6.90
C LYS A 443 -0.90 12.45 8.17
N SER A 444 -1.30 13.35 9.06
CA SER A 444 -0.66 13.53 10.38
C SER A 444 -0.92 12.37 11.36
N THR A 445 -1.92 11.53 11.07
CA THR A 445 -2.27 10.35 11.88
C THR A 445 -1.44 9.12 11.54
N VAL A 446 -0.71 9.16 10.43
CA VAL A 446 0.16 8.07 9.99
C VAL A 446 1.59 8.30 10.43
N THR A 447 2.23 7.27 10.98
CA THR A 447 3.67 7.25 11.26
C THR A 447 4.39 6.45 10.17
N LEU A 448 5.47 7.01 9.64
CA LEU A 448 6.36 6.32 8.72
C LEU A 448 7.57 5.79 9.51
N GLU A 449 7.76 4.48 9.49
CA GLU A 449 8.83 3.82 10.24
C GLU A 449 9.80 3.10 9.31
N ASN A 450 11.06 3.52 9.31
CA ASN A 450 12.14 2.85 8.60
C ASN A 450 13.06 2.12 9.59
N ASN A 451 13.03 0.80 9.58
CA ASN A 451 13.87 -0.05 10.43
C ASN A 451 15.08 -0.65 9.68
N ARG A 452 15.13 -0.48 8.34
CA ARG A 452 16.21 -1.08 7.54
C ARG A 452 16.80 -0.08 6.55
N THR A 453 16.65 -0.27 5.26
CA THR A 453 17.37 0.51 4.26
C THR A 453 16.42 1.33 3.38
N ILE A 454 16.67 2.63 3.30
CA ILE A 454 16.22 3.51 2.22
C ILE A 454 17.49 4.10 1.60
N GLU A 455 17.73 3.79 0.33
CA GLU A 455 18.84 4.29 -0.44
C GLU A 455 18.33 5.04 -1.68
N GLY A 456 18.51 6.34 -1.69
CA GLY A 456 18.15 7.22 -2.80
C GLY A 456 19.39 7.89 -3.38
N GLY A 457 19.36 8.12 -4.68
CA GLY A 457 20.38 8.92 -5.39
C GLY A 457 20.20 10.43 -5.14
N ASP A 458 20.69 11.24 -6.07
CA ASP A 458 20.61 12.70 -5.95
C ASP A 458 19.17 13.20 -6.01
N LYS A 459 18.89 14.29 -5.30
CA LYS A 459 17.57 14.96 -5.26
C LYS A 459 16.41 14.03 -4.87
N THR A 460 16.68 12.98 -4.11
CA THR A 460 15.66 12.08 -3.59
C THR A 460 15.22 12.46 -2.18
N VAL A 461 14.06 11.97 -1.76
CA VAL A 461 13.57 12.11 -0.39
C VAL A 461 13.43 10.72 0.23
N GLY A 462 14.09 10.48 1.36
CA GLY A 462 13.97 9.20 2.06
C GLY A 462 12.57 9.01 2.63
N ILE A 463 12.13 9.92 3.50
CA ILE A 463 10.82 9.92 4.14
C ILE A 463 10.18 11.31 4.01
N TYR A 464 8.94 11.37 3.54
CA TYR A 464 8.17 12.60 3.43
C TYR A 464 6.82 12.46 4.16
N GLY A 465 6.58 13.27 5.17
CA GLY A 465 5.30 13.22 5.89
C GLY A 465 5.31 14.00 7.18
N TYR A 466 4.59 13.52 8.16
CA TYR A 466 4.49 14.16 9.48
C TYR A 466 5.36 13.43 10.51
N ASN A 467 4.88 12.30 11.03
CA ASN A 467 5.61 11.52 12.01
C ASN A 467 6.57 10.56 11.32
N ALA A 468 7.84 10.61 11.68
CA ALA A 468 8.87 9.72 11.14
C ALA A 468 9.66 9.06 12.27
N ASN A 469 9.85 7.74 12.16
CA ASN A 469 10.63 6.95 13.10
C ASN A 469 11.73 6.18 12.33
N LEU A 470 12.98 6.43 12.63
CA LEU A 470 14.12 5.69 12.13
C LEU A 470 14.60 4.75 13.23
N GLY A 471 14.45 3.44 12.99
CA GLY A 471 14.76 2.40 13.95
C GLY A 471 16.25 2.22 14.22
N ALA A 472 16.57 1.41 15.21
CA ALA A 472 17.94 1.24 15.73
C ALA A 472 18.96 0.71 14.70
N THR A 473 18.51 -0.04 13.68
CA THR A 473 19.36 -0.61 12.62
C THR A 473 19.12 0.02 11.26
N SER A 474 18.36 1.13 11.22
CA SER A 474 18.00 1.78 9.96
C SER A 474 19.20 2.41 9.26
N THR A 475 19.13 2.45 7.95
CA THR A 475 19.99 3.26 7.10
C THR A 475 19.11 4.10 6.19
N THR A 476 19.24 5.42 6.29
CA THR A 476 18.61 6.34 5.35
C THR A 476 19.72 7.14 4.68
N LYS A 477 19.87 6.95 3.37
CA LYS A 477 20.94 7.57 2.56
C LYS A 477 20.33 8.26 1.36
N VAL A 478 20.72 9.51 1.13
CA VAL A 478 20.34 10.28 -0.05
C VAL A 478 21.56 11.02 -0.61
N GLY A 479 21.60 11.22 -1.92
CA GLY A 479 22.68 11.91 -2.61
C GLY A 479 22.59 13.43 -2.50
N SER A 480 23.30 14.13 -3.39
CA SER A 480 23.35 15.59 -3.48
C SER A 480 21.97 16.18 -3.72
N GLY A 481 21.64 17.28 -3.02
CA GLY A 481 20.32 17.91 -3.09
C GLY A 481 19.16 17.05 -2.57
N GLY A 482 19.45 15.91 -1.94
CA GLY A 482 18.44 15.02 -1.37
C GLY A 482 18.09 15.39 0.06
N THR A 483 16.97 14.86 0.56
CA THR A 483 16.51 15.04 1.93
C THR A 483 16.26 13.69 2.59
N GLY A 484 16.92 13.42 3.71
CA GLY A 484 16.73 12.15 4.44
C GLY A 484 15.31 12.02 4.99
N VAL A 485 14.86 13.01 5.77
CA VAL A 485 13.50 13.13 6.29
C VAL A 485 12.98 14.55 6.04
N TYR A 486 11.89 14.66 5.29
CA TYR A 486 11.12 15.89 5.13
C TYR A 486 9.86 15.82 5.98
N SER A 487 9.81 16.61 7.07
CA SER A 487 8.69 16.55 8.01
C SER A 487 7.81 17.81 7.91
N LEU A 488 6.50 17.57 7.72
CA LEU A 488 5.44 18.57 7.72
C LEU A 488 4.97 18.94 9.14
N GLY A 489 5.44 18.23 10.17
CA GLY A 489 5.06 18.41 11.57
C GLY A 489 5.12 17.11 12.37
N GLY A 490 4.63 17.15 13.60
CA GLY A 490 4.61 15.98 14.50
C GLY A 490 5.99 15.65 15.08
N ASN A 491 6.33 14.39 15.18
CA ASN A 491 7.55 13.95 15.83
C ASN A 491 8.48 13.22 14.84
N VAL A 492 9.74 13.60 14.82
CA VAL A 492 10.81 12.88 14.13
C VAL A 492 11.73 12.26 15.16
N THR A 493 11.85 10.94 15.16
CA THR A 493 12.67 10.19 16.11
C THR A 493 13.67 9.33 15.34
N ILE A 494 14.95 9.48 15.65
CA ILE A 494 16.02 8.61 15.14
C ILE A 494 16.55 7.83 16.33
N ASN A 495 16.20 6.53 16.42
CA ASN A 495 16.50 5.69 17.58
C ASN A 495 17.85 4.96 17.50
N GLY A 496 18.64 5.19 16.46
CA GLY A 496 19.91 4.55 16.16
C GLY A 496 20.15 4.55 14.66
N GLY A 497 20.95 3.62 14.17
CA GLY A 497 21.20 3.50 12.74
C GLY A 497 22.03 4.65 12.14
N THR A 498 21.99 4.76 10.82
CA THR A 498 22.75 5.74 10.05
C THR A 498 21.85 6.67 9.25
N LEU A 499 22.10 7.98 9.34
CA LEU A 499 21.55 9.00 8.45
C LEU A 499 22.70 9.63 7.65
N SER A 500 22.70 9.46 6.32
CA SER A 500 23.76 9.92 5.44
C SER A 500 23.21 10.80 4.32
N VAL A 501 23.74 12.01 4.20
CA VAL A 501 23.26 12.99 3.24
C VAL A 501 24.42 13.66 2.51
N GLY A 502 24.32 13.69 1.17
CA GLY A 502 25.28 14.37 0.32
C GLY A 502 26.67 13.73 0.26
N GLU A 503 26.84 12.46 0.62
CA GLU A 503 28.16 11.79 0.65
C GLU A 503 28.87 11.73 -0.71
N ASN A 504 28.13 11.76 -1.81
CA ASN A 504 28.67 11.66 -3.17
C ASN A 504 28.79 13.03 -3.85
N GLY A 505 28.81 14.13 -3.09
CA GLY A 505 28.89 15.49 -3.63
C GLY A 505 30.14 15.69 -4.47
N THR A 506 29.95 15.71 -5.78
CA THR A 506 30.88 16.39 -6.70
C THR A 506 30.89 17.90 -6.37
N THR A 507 32.04 18.56 -6.52
CA THR A 507 32.25 19.97 -6.32
C THR A 507 31.12 20.85 -6.87
N GLY A 508 30.24 21.33 -6.02
CA GLY A 508 29.06 22.16 -6.30
C GLY A 508 28.16 22.24 -5.08
N SER A 509 27.26 23.20 -4.99
CA SER A 509 26.34 23.34 -3.86
C SER A 509 25.56 22.04 -3.65
N ASN A 510 25.83 21.38 -2.56
CA ASN A 510 25.25 20.05 -2.31
C ASN A 510 23.92 20.17 -1.57
N ASP A 511 23.45 21.24 -1.12
CA ASP A 511 22.18 21.55 -0.44
C ASP A 511 21.37 20.34 0.13
N ALA A 512 22.06 19.21 0.41
CA ALA A 512 21.44 18.00 0.95
C ALA A 512 21.12 18.20 2.44
N VAL A 513 19.99 17.66 2.91
CA VAL A 513 19.50 17.86 4.27
C VAL A 513 19.19 16.53 4.95
N GLY A 514 19.73 16.31 6.15
CA GLY A 514 19.40 15.12 6.94
C GLY A 514 17.94 15.11 7.38
N VAL A 515 17.54 16.10 8.16
CA VAL A 515 16.13 16.30 8.56
C VAL A 515 15.72 17.73 8.23
N TYR A 516 14.74 17.89 7.37
CA TYR A 516 14.12 19.17 7.03
C TYR A 516 12.72 19.24 7.63
N TYR A 517 12.50 20.15 8.58
CA TYR A 517 11.27 20.27 9.35
C TYR A 517 10.60 21.61 9.12
N VAL A 518 9.35 21.61 8.64
CA VAL A 518 8.57 22.85 8.38
C VAL A 518 7.31 22.94 9.23
N GLY A 519 7.07 21.98 10.12
CA GLY A 519 5.85 21.87 10.92
C GLY A 519 5.71 22.89 12.05
N GLN A 520 4.50 22.99 12.58
CA GLN A 520 4.14 23.82 13.72
C GLN A 520 4.30 23.01 15.03
N GLY A 521 5.27 23.39 15.87
CA GLY A 521 5.53 22.64 17.11
C GLY A 521 6.12 21.24 16.83
N GLY A 522 6.09 20.37 17.83
CA GLY A 522 6.59 19.01 17.73
C GLY A 522 8.05 18.85 18.16
N THR A 523 8.56 17.62 17.97
CA THR A 523 9.91 17.26 18.46
C THR A 523 10.75 16.60 17.40
N ILE A 524 12.04 16.89 17.40
CA ILE A 524 13.06 16.15 16.65
C ILE A 524 14.05 15.61 17.68
N THR A 525 14.15 14.28 17.78
CA THR A 525 15.10 13.62 18.69
C THR A 525 15.99 12.70 17.88
N SER A 526 17.29 12.96 17.89
CA SER A 526 18.27 12.11 17.22
C SER A 526 19.15 11.39 18.24
N ASN A 527 19.00 10.08 18.31
CA ASN A 527 19.91 9.15 18.97
C ASN A 527 20.65 8.29 17.91
N ALA A 528 20.82 8.80 16.68
CA ALA A 528 21.49 8.07 15.60
C ALA A 528 22.87 7.57 16.05
N SER A 529 23.24 6.37 15.63
CA SER A 529 24.57 5.84 15.86
C SER A 529 25.62 6.55 15.02
N ASP A 530 25.22 6.99 13.82
CA ASP A 530 26.09 7.69 12.87
C ASP A 530 25.27 8.69 12.05
N ILE A 531 25.78 9.92 11.91
CA ILE A 531 25.25 10.92 11.00
C ILE A 531 26.41 11.40 10.12
N LYS A 532 26.22 11.28 8.80
CA LYS A 532 27.18 11.73 7.80
C LYS A 532 26.60 12.94 7.07
N VAL A 533 27.28 14.06 7.21
CA VAL A 533 26.93 15.33 6.55
C VAL A 533 28.04 15.67 5.56
N GLY A 534 27.75 15.59 4.29
CA GLY A 534 28.71 15.89 3.22
C GLY A 534 29.03 17.38 3.10
N ASN A 535 29.84 17.73 2.10
CA ASN A 535 30.20 19.14 1.83
C ASN A 535 28.94 19.94 1.47
N SER A 536 28.84 21.16 1.92
CA SER A 536 27.73 22.10 1.68
C SER A 536 26.35 21.51 2.03
N ALA A 537 26.29 20.59 2.98
CA ALA A 537 25.08 19.89 3.41
C ALA A 537 24.67 20.28 4.83
N TYR A 538 23.43 19.94 5.19
CA TYR A 538 22.84 20.25 6.49
C TYR A 538 22.48 18.95 7.25
N GLY A 539 22.81 18.89 8.52
CA GLY A 539 22.33 17.79 9.39
C GLY A 539 20.84 17.94 9.69
N PHE A 540 20.47 19.06 10.29
CA PHE A 540 19.07 19.37 10.69
C PHE A 540 18.71 20.78 10.26
N VAL A 541 17.57 20.96 9.63
CA VAL A 541 17.00 22.26 9.26
C VAL A 541 15.58 22.37 9.84
N VAL A 542 15.35 23.38 10.67
CA VAL A 542 14.01 23.75 11.17
C VAL A 542 13.65 25.10 10.57
N GLN A 543 12.65 25.11 9.69
CA GLN A 543 12.21 26.30 8.97
C GLN A 543 10.78 26.68 9.29
N ASN A 544 10.58 27.39 10.42
CA ASN A 544 9.30 27.85 10.87
C ASN A 544 9.47 29.08 11.81
N GLU A 545 9.84 30.22 11.24
CA GLU A 545 10.31 31.40 11.98
C GLU A 545 9.36 31.88 13.08
N ASN A 546 8.08 32.02 12.76
CA ASN A 546 7.08 32.58 13.68
C ASN A 546 6.07 31.53 14.19
N GLY A 547 6.35 30.23 13.97
CA GLY A 547 5.50 29.16 14.41
C GLY A 547 5.65 28.81 15.89
N THR A 548 4.84 27.85 16.35
CA THR A 548 5.00 27.26 17.67
C THR A 548 6.36 26.61 17.85
N GLY A 549 6.87 26.58 19.07
CA GLY A 549 8.22 26.10 19.36
C GLY A 549 8.45 24.64 18.97
N VAL A 550 9.49 24.41 18.19
CA VAL A 550 10.00 23.07 17.84
C VAL A 550 11.13 22.73 18.79
N THR A 551 11.09 21.56 19.39
CA THR A 551 12.19 21.06 20.23
C THR A 551 13.07 20.12 19.43
N LEU A 552 14.35 20.48 19.25
CA LEU A 552 15.36 19.63 18.61
C LEU A 552 16.40 19.21 19.67
N THR A 553 16.61 17.91 19.81
CA THR A 553 17.64 17.33 20.67
C THR A 553 18.50 16.35 19.87
N THR A 554 19.83 16.55 19.86
CA THR A 554 20.76 15.66 19.20
C THR A 554 21.65 14.96 20.24
N ASN A 555 21.68 13.61 20.19
CA ASN A 555 22.45 12.76 21.10
C ASN A 555 23.40 11.81 20.35
N THR A 556 23.62 12.01 19.06
CA THR A 556 24.58 11.22 18.28
C THR A 556 25.98 11.40 18.91
N PRO A 557 26.75 10.34 19.18
CA PRO A 557 28.00 10.47 19.93
C PRO A 557 29.00 11.42 19.27
N ASN A 558 29.24 11.25 17.97
CA ASN A 558 30.15 12.08 17.20
C ASN A 558 29.63 12.30 15.79
N VAL A 559 29.81 13.50 15.24
CA VAL A 559 29.51 13.83 13.84
C VAL A 559 30.71 14.61 13.26
N THR A 560 31.14 14.18 12.07
CA THR A 560 32.16 14.88 11.32
C THR A 560 31.49 15.59 10.14
N LEU A 561 31.68 16.91 10.06
CA LEU A 561 31.16 17.74 8.97
C LEU A 561 32.17 17.78 7.83
N GLY A 562 31.69 17.85 6.61
CA GLY A 562 32.50 18.20 5.45
C GLY A 562 32.96 19.65 5.44
N GLU A 563 33.15 20.25 4.28
CA GLU A 563 33.44 21.67 4.07
C GLU A 563 32.13 22.41 3.84
N ASP A 564 32.03 23.67 4.33
CA ASP A 564 30.84 24.53 4.19
C ASP A 564 29.52 23.89 4.68
N ALA A 565 29.57 23.00 5.65
CA ALA A 565 28.42 22.27 6.17
C ALA A 565 27.85 22.90 7.44
N VAL A 566 26.56 22.69 7.68
CA VAL A 566 25.84 23.15 8.87
C VAL A 566 25.24 21.96 9.61
N TYR A 567 25.61 21.74 10.87
CA TYR A 567 25.01 20.64 11.61
C TYR A 567 23.54 20.90 11.99
N VAL A 568 23.27 22.04 12.59
CA VAL A 568 21.91 22.49 12.93
C VAL A 568 21.66 23.88 12.42
N TYR A 569 20.63 24.05 11.59
CA TYR A 569 20.03 25.34 11.24
C TYR A 569 18.61 25.42 11.76
N SER A 570 18.25 26.51 12.47
CA SER A 570 16.87 26.75 12.89
C SER A 570 16.55 28.25 12.87
N ASN A 571 15.49 28.63 12.16
CA ASN A 571 14.95 29.99 12.24
C ASN A 571 13.75 30.10 13.22
N ASN A 572 13.36 29.02 13.92
CA ASN A 572 12.20 29.02 14.82
C ASN A 572 12.48 29.81 16.10
N LYS A 573 11.89 31.00 16.21
CA LYS A 573 12.10 31.91 17.34
C LYS A 573 11.60 31.38 18.68
N ALA A 574 10.54 30.56 18.66
CA ALA A 574 10.00 29.93 19.87
C ALA A 574 10.62 28.55 20.14
N GLY A 575 11.56 28.11 19.29
CA GLY A 575 12.15 26.79 19.35
C GLY A 575 13.24 26.62 20.40
N THR A 576 13.58 25.37 20.65
CA THR A 576 14.67 24.97 21.54
C THR A 576 15.58 23.97 20.81
N VAL A 577 16.90 24.23 20.83
CA VAL A 577 17.92 23.32 20.30
C VAL A 577 18.84 22.90 21.44
N THR A 578 18.94 21.59 21.69
CA THR A 578 19.89 21.00 22.63
C THR A 578 20.87 20.13 21.86
N ASN A 579 22.12 20.56 21.78
CA ASN A 579 23.19 19.79 21.18
C ASN A 579 23.98 18.99 22.24
N ASN A 580 23.81 17.68 22.24
CA ASN A 580 24.61 16.74 23.05
C ASN A 580 25.56 15.91 22.14
N THR A 581 25.73 16.32 20.88
CA THR A 581 26.56 15.66 19.87
C THR A 581 27.92 16.33 19.78
N ALA A 582 28.98 15.55 19.91
CA ALA A 582 30.32 16.06 19.64
C ALA A 582 30.54 16.27 18.14
N LEU A 583 30.99 17.47 17.75
CA LEU A 583 31.19 17.85 16.36
C LEU A 583 32.68 18.00 16.03
N THR A 584 33.07 17.50 14.86
CA THR A 584 34.36 17.71 14.24
C THR A 584 34.19 18.17 12.79
N SER A 585 35.25 18.71 12.16
CA SER A 585 35.23 19.09 10.76
C SER A 585 36.46 18.60 10.02
N THR A 586 36.32 18.34 8.73
CA THR A 586 37.46 18.05 7.82
C THR A 586 37.87 19.24 7.00
N GLY A 587 37.07 20.32 6.94
CA GLY A 587 37.29 21.54 6.15
C GLY A 587 36.89 22.80 6.89
N GLY A 588 36.85 23.92 6.16
CA GLY A 588 36.44 25.24 6.65
C GLY A 588 34.99 25.60 6.38
N GLY A 589 34.58 26.80 6.81
CA GLY A 589 33.25 27.34 6.54
C GLY A 589 32.09 26.69 7.29
N ASN A 590 32.35 25.81 8.25
CA ASN A 590 31.30 25.05 8.93
C ASN A 590 30.63 25.83 10.06
N TYR A 591 29.35 25.52 10.28
CA TYR A 591 28.59 25.98 11.45
C TYR A 591 28.14 24.75 12.28
N GLY A 592 28.45 24.74 13.59
CA GLY A 592 27.96 23.74 14.51
C GLY A 592 26.46 23.90 14.73
N VAL A 593 26.05 25.02 15.35
CA VAL A 593 24.63 25.37 15.55
C VAL A 593 24.40 26.80 15.09
N TYR A 594 23.52 26.98 14.13
CA TYR A 594 23.07 28.27 13.61
C TYR A 594 21.56 28.40 13.88
N SER A 595 21.18 29.10 14.94
CA SER A 595 19.78 28.96 15.42
C SER A 595 19.21 30.22 16.05
N ALA A 596 17.92 30.44 15.80
CA ALA A 596 17.05 31.28 16.60
C ALA A 596 16.62 30.55 17.88
N GLY A 597 15.80 31.23 18.72
CA GLY A 597 15.21 30.62 19.92
C GLY A 597 16.24 30.35 21.02
N THR A 598 16.07 29.29 21.76
CA THR A 598 16.95 28.90 22.86
C THR A 598 17.88 27.78 22.43
N VAL A 599 19.20 27.98 22.54
CA VAL A 599 20.24 27.00 22.21
C VAL A 599 21.02 26.62 23.46
N THR A 600 21.21 25.31 23.66
CA THR A 600 22.13 24.79 24.68
C THR A 600 23.11 23.82 24.03
N ASN A 601 24.39 24.16 24.07
CA ASN A 601 25.47 23.27 23.64
C ASN A 601 26.10 22.56 24.86
N ASN A 602 25.94 21.26 24.96
CA ASN A 602 26.45 20.42 26.03
C ASN A 602 27.59 19.50 25.59
N ALA A 603 27.98 19.54 24.32
CA ALA A 603 29.03 18.65 23.79
C ALA A 603 30.13 19.45 23.08
N ASN A 604 31.28 18.84 22.93
CA ASN A 604 32.43 19.48 22.34
C ASN A 604 32.22 19.76 20.85
N ILE A 605 32.55 20.95 20.41
CA ILE A 605 32.64 21.35 19.00
C ILE A 605 34.13 21.60 18.69
N ASN A 606 34.74 20.73 17.92
CA ASN A 606 36.16 20.83 17.55
C ASN A 606 36.30 21.05 16.04
N PHE A 607 36.32 22.32 15.65
CA PHE A 607 36.52 22.78 14.29
C PHE A 607 37.92 23.42 14.13
N GLY A 608 38.92 22.88 14.84
CA GLY A 608 40.29 23.34 14.77
C GLY A 608 40.98 23.10 13.42
N THR A 609 40.39 22.22 12.57
CA THR A 609 40.83 21.95 11.20
C THR A 609 40.03 22.83 10.23
N GLY A 610 40.70 23.48 9.27
CA GLY A 610 40.10 24.40 8.33
C GLY A 610 40.02 25.85 8.86
N THR A 611 39.55 26.75 8.05
CA THR A 611 39.46 28.20 8.35
C THR A 611 38.01 28.67 8.32
N GLY A 612 37.69 29.73 9.05
CA GLY A 612 36.38 30.36 9.01
C GLY A 612 35.24 29.56 9.61
N ASN A 613 35.50 28.62 10.50
CA ASN A 613 34.47 27.81 11.17
C ASN A 613 33.82 28.58 12.32
N VAL A 614 32.51 28.37 12.52
CA VAL A 614 31.72 28.97 13.61
C VAL A 614 31.13 27.87 14.50
N GLY A 615 31.41 27.94 15.80
CA GLY A 615 30.85 26.94 16.76
C GLY A 615 29.37 27.10 16.91
N VAL A 616 28.90 28.26 17.41
CA VAL A 616 27.46 28.54 17.63
C VAL A 616 27.12 29.94 17.14
N TYR A 617 26.07 30.10 16.36
CA TYR A 617 25.58 31.40 15.91
C TYR A 617 24.10 31.56 16.31
N SER A 618 23.83 32.52 17.22
CA SER A 618 22.48 32.88 17.66
C SER A 618 21.93 34.01 16.78
N ILE A 619 20.76 33.75 16.18
CA ILE A 619 20.08 34.67 15.26
C ILE A 619 18.70 35.08 15.75
N LEU A 620 18.09 36.09 15.13
CA LEU A 620 16.69 36.53 15.32
C LEU A 620 16.27 36.72 16.78
N GLY A 621 17.17 37.27 17.60
CA GLY A 621 16.92 37.56 19.01
C GLY A 621 17.07 36.37 19.94
N GLY A 622 17.56 35.22 19.46
CA GLY A 622 17.75 34.02 20.24
C GLY A 622 18.81 34.14 21.35
N THR A 623 18.84 33.13 22.23
CA THR A 623 19.85 33.02 23.29
C THR A 623 20.57 31.67 23.15
N ALA A 624 21.88 31.68 23.03
CA ALA A 624 22.71 30.51 22.99
C ALA A 624 23.64 30.40 24.19
N THR A 625 23.68 29.23 24.84
CA THR A 625 24.54 28.94 25.98
C THR A 625 25.47 27.76 25.65
N ASN A 626 26.76 27.95 25.86
CA ASN A 626 27.78 26.92 25.74
C ASN A 626 28.20 26.37 27.12
N ASN A 627 28.07 25.06 27.33
CA ASN A 627 28.48 24.37 28.54
C ASN A 627 29.72 23.44 28.33
N ALA A 628 30.27 23.41 27.14
CA ALA A 628 31.34 22.48 26.75
C ALA A 628 32.52 23.17 26.08
N ALA A 629 33.46 22.41 25.51
CA ALA A 629 34.55 22.96 24.76
C ALA A 629 34.15 23.33 23.32
N ILE A 630 34.47 24.53 22.87
CA ILE A 630 34.40 24.95 21.46
C ILE A 630 35.83 25.32 21.02
N VAL A 631 36.32 24.65 19.99
CA VAL A 631 37.62 24.95 19.37
C VAL A 631 37.34 25.38 17.94
N VAL A 632 37.74 26.57 17.56
CA VAL A 632 37.73 27.05 16.17
C VAL A 632 39.14 27.35 15.71
N GLY A 633 39.44 27.01 14.48
CA GLY A 633 40.77 27.20 13.92
C GLY A 633 41.09 28.67 13.61
N ASN A 634 41.79 28.91 12.52
CA ASN A 634 42.17 30.23 12.08
C ASN A 634 41.06 30.89 11.22
N SER A 635 41.03 32.20 11.22
CA SER A 635 40.25 32.95 10.24
C SER A 635 40.98 33.00 8.89
N ASP A 636 40.22 33.09 7.80
CA ASP A 636 40.70 33.49 6.48
C ASP A 636 40.29 34.93 6.23
N THR A 637 41.14 35.82 6.68
CA THR A 637 40.89 37.28 6.58
C THR A 637 40.89 37.79 5.14
N GLY A 638 41.58 37.09 4.22
CA GLY A 638 41.59 37.42 2.78
C GLY A 638 40.22 37.26 2.14
N ASN A 639 39.46 36.21 2.53
CA ASN A 639 38.12 35.95 2.05
C ASN A 639 37.03 36.39 3.05
N LYS A 640 37.40 37.06 4.14
CA LYS A 640 36.50 37.53 5.22
C LYS A 640 35.76 36.39 5.93
N ASN A 641 36.32 35.20 5.94
CA ASN A 641 35.79 34.04 6.67
C ASN A 641 36.41 33.98 8.07
N TYR A 642 35.67 34.44 9.06
CA TYR A 642 36.18 34.55 10.42
C TYR A 642 35.87 33.29 11.23
N ALA A 643 36.86 32.75 11.92
CA ALA A 643 36.68 31.65 12.89
C ALA A 643 36.14 32.25 14.19
N ILE A 644 34.93 31.81 14.61
CA ILE A 644 34.23 32.38 15.75
C ILE A 644 33.72 31.30 16.68
N GLY A 645 34.03 31.37 17.95
CA GLY A 645 33.52 30.43 18.95
C GLY A 645 32.00 30.55 19.07
N MET A 646 31.47 31.72 19.46
CA MET A 646 30.04 32.01 19.47
C MET A 646 29.79 33.42 18.92
N ALA A 647 28.72 33.56 18.12
CA ALA A 647 28.34 34.81 17.46
C ALA A 647 26.85 35.17 17.66
N THR A 648 26.56 36.47 17.66
CA THR A 648 25.18 36.99 17.55
C THR A 648 25.16 38.40 16.95
N THR A 649 24.07 38.73 16.23
CA THR A 649 23.81 40.07 15.72
C THR A 649 22.60 40.73 16.38
N THR A 650 21.71 39.99 17.01
CA THR A 650 20.47 40.56 17.59
C THR A 650 20.06 39.89 18.89
N GLY A 651 20.77 38.86 19.34
CA GLY A 651 20.41 38.05 20.50
C GLY A 651 21.48 38.02 21.57
N LYS A 652 21.58 36.89 22.24
CA LYS A 652 22.55 36.71 23.32
C LYS A 652 23.38 35.42 23.13
N VAL A 653 24.70 35.54 23.36
CA VAL A 653 25.58 34.36 23.48
C VAL A 653 26.23 34.34 24.86
N VAL A 654 26.25 33.18 25.50
CA VAL A 654 26.76 32.95 26.84
C VAL A 654 27.74 31.77 26.84
N ASN A 655 29.00 32.04 27.15
CA ASN A 655 29.93 30.97 27.53
C ASN A 655 29.83 30.78 29.03
N SER A 656 29.17 29.69 29.47
CA SER A 656 28.85 29.42 30.87
C SER A 656 30.12 29.11 31.71
N GLY A 657 30.00 29.02 33.02
CA GLY A 657 31.12 28.72 33.90
C GLY A 657 31.88 27.41 33.60
N SER A 658 31.23 26.44 32.95
CA SER A 658 31.83 25.20 32.45
C SER A 658 32.33 25.28 31.03
N GLY A 659 31.98 26.34 30.27
CA GLY A 659 32.30 26.49 28.88
C GLY A 659 33.78 26.93 28.66
N VAL A 660 34.40 26.31 27.66
CA VAL A 660 35.76 26.67 27.24
C VAL A 660 35.77 26.96 25.74
N ILE A 661 36.22 28.14 25.34
CA ILE A 661 36.36 28.49 23.92
C ILE A 661 37.84 28.66 23.61
N THR A 662 38.31 28.02 22.54
CA THR A 662 39.69 28.13 22.05
C THR A 662 39.73 28.65 20.62
N VAL A 663 40.49 29.71 20.36
CA VAL A 663 40.55 30.35 19.04
C VAL A 663 41.97 30.39 18.50
N GLY A 664 42.10 30.21 17.18
CA GLY A 664 43.35 30.33 16.43
C GLY A 664 43.68 31.74 15.98
N ALA A 665 44.51 31.86 14.94
CA ALA A 665 44.92 33.15 14.40
C ALA A 665 43.75 33.94 13.80
N ASP A 666 43.71 35.26 14.11
CA ASP A 666 42.60 36.15 13.73
C ASP A 666 41.19 35.63 14.18
N GLY A 667 41.14 34.61 15.04
CA GLY A 667 39.89 34.04 15.55
C GLY A 667 39.25 34.88 16.67
N ILE A 668 37.94 34.75 16.86
CA ILE A 668 37.14 35.48 17.85
C ILE A 668 36.47 34.50 18.80
N GLY A 669 36.61 34.67 20.11
CA GLY A 669 35.93 33.84 21.11
C GLY A 669 34.44 34.11 21.12
N LEU A 670 34.02 35.29 21.51
CA LEU A 670 32.63 35.76 21.47
C LEU A 670 32.50 36.97 20.58
N PHE A 671 31.58 36.97 19.65
CA PHE A 671 31.25 38.07 18.75
C PHE A 671 29.82 38.56 18.96
N ALA A 672 29.64 39.85 19.18
CA ALA A 672 28.31 40.47 19.22
C ALA A 672 28.34 41.78 18.39
N ASP A 673 27.35 41.92 17.50
CA ASP A 673 27.24 43.08 16.60
C ASP A 673 25.80 43.63 16.65
N GLY A 674 25.68 44.93 16.92
CA GLY A 674 24.40 45.63 17.00
C GLY A 674 23.90 45.92 18.42
N ALA A 675 23.13 46.99 18.57
CA ALA A 675 22.68 47.52 19.86
C ALA A 675 21.86 46.54 20.72
N ASN A 676 21.25 45.55 20.10
CA ASN A 676 20.46 44.47 20.77
C ASN A 676 21.28 43.21 21.00
N ALA A 677 22.52 43.12 20.53
CA ALA A 677 23.36 41.94 20.69
C ALA A 677 24.11 41.97 22.03
N GLN A 678 24.28 40.78 22.64
CA GLN A 678 24.97 40.65 23.91
C GLN A 678 25.89 39.42 23.92
N ALA A 679 27.13 39.60 24.37
CA ALA A 679 28.10 38.53 24.61
C ALA A 679 28.47 38.46 26.11
N GLU A 680 28.33 37.27 26.73
CA GLU A 680 28.65 37.03 28.14
C GLU A 680 29.64 35.88 28.28
N ASN A 681 30.75 36.12 28.95
CA ASN A 681 31.70 35.08 29.32
C ASN A 681 31.70 34.87 30.84
N ALA A 682 31.32 33.71 31.30
CA ALA A 682 31.46 33.24 32.68
C ALA A 682 32.50 32.10 32.79
N GLY A 683 32.90 31.50 31.65
CA GLY A 683 33.85 30.41 31.53
C GLY A 683 35.26 30.85 31.15
N THR A 684 35.93 30.09 30.31
CA THR A 684 37.29 30.35 29.86
C THR A 684 37.34 30.60 28.35
N ILE A 685 38.06 31.59 27.92
CA ILE A 685 38.42 31.84 26.51
C ILE A 685 39.95 31.77 26.38
N ASN A 686 40.44 30.81 25.58
CA ASN A 686 41.85 30.59 25.28
C ASN A 686 42.19 31.19 23.89
N ILE A 687 43.16 32.08 23.80
CA ILE A 687 43.66 32.63 22.55
C ILE A 687 44.99 31.94 22.25
N THR A 688 45.06 31.14 21.17
CA THR A 688 46.22 30.34 20.82
C THR A 688 46.96 30.86 19.57
N GLY A 689 46.32 31.70 18.77
CA GLY A 689 46.89 32.19 17.52
C GLY A 689 47.09 33.72 17.52
N ASP A 690 47.95 34.17 16.60
CA ASP A 690 48.28 35.61 16.43
C ASP A 690 47.02 36.41 16.10
N ARG A 691 46.93 37.62 16.64
CA ARG A 691 45.82 38.57 16.47
C ARG A 691 44.45 38.03 16.87
N GLY A 692 44.40 36.90 17.61
CA GLY A 692 43.17 36.36 18.14
C GLY A 692 42.53 37.28 19.18
N MET A 693 41.19 37.24 19.26
CA MET A 693 40.40 38.12 20.13
C MET A 693 39.51 37.28 21.06
N GLY A 694 39.44 37.69 22.34
CA GLY A 694 38.60 37.04 23.31
C GLY A 694 37.11 37.39 23.08
N ILE A 695 36.75 38.68 23.25
CA ILE A 695 35.43 39.22 22.99
C ILE A 695 35.51 40.37 22.01
N TYR A 696 34.70 40.38 20.99
CA TYR A 696 34.61 41.48 20.01
C TYR A 696 33.18 42.01 19.96
N LEU A 697 33.03 43.29 20.24
CA LEU A 697 31.75 44.00 20.29
C LEU A 697 31.73 45.10 19.24
N ASP A 698 30.67 45.15 18.43
CA ASP A 698 30.53 46.16 17.38
C ASP A 698 29.13 46.80 17.39
N HIS A 699 28.99 47.97 16.79
CA HIS A 699 27.76 48.74 16.61
C HIS A 699 26.84 48.80 17.86
N GLY A 700 27.46 49.05 19.04
CA GLY A 700 26.72 49.24 20.29
C GLY A 700 26.32 47.97 21.02
N ALA A 701 26.87 46.82 20.63
CA ALA A 701 26.68 45.57 21.34
C ALA A 701 27.19 45.62 22.79
N LYS A 702 26.58 44.78 23.66
CA LYS A 702 26.93 44.72 25.08
C LYS A 702 27.78 43.51 25.40
N GLY A 703 28.83 43.68 26.19
CA GLY A 703 29.69 42.60 26.65
C GLY A 703 29.75 42.51 28.18
N VAL A 704 29.79 41.29 28.71
CA VAL A 704 30.03 41.02 30.14
C VAL A 704 31.10 39.94 30.22
N ASN A 705 32.16 40.17 30.96
CA ASN A 705 33.16 39.17 31.26
C ASN A 705 33.28 38.93 32.77
N ASN A 706 32.75 37.82 33.24
CA ASN A 706 32.87 37.33 34.61
C ASN A 706 33.81 36.11 34.72
N GLY A 707 34.33 35.65 33.57
CA GLY A 707 35.21 34.50 33.47
C GLY A 707 36.66 34.88 33.18
N THR A 708 37.37 33.94 32.59
CA THR A 708 38.80 34.12 32.25
C THR A 708 38.98 34.26 30.74
N ILE A 709 39.78 35.26 30.33
CA ILE A 709 40.32 35.35 28.98
C ILE A 709 41.84 35.29 29.11
N THR A 710 42.48 34.33 28.43
CA THR A 710 43.91 34.10 28.55
C THR A 710 44.55 33.73 27.21
N THR A 711 45.84 34.00 27.08
CA THR A 711 46.63 33.49 25.96
C THR A 711 47.26 32.16 26.35
N VAL A 712 47.34 31.23 25.40
CA VAL A 712 48.01 29.95 25.53
C VAL A 712 49.14 29.90 24.51
N GLY A 713 50.38 29.71 24.97
CA GLY A 713 51.55 29.93 24.17
C GLY A 713 51.95 31.41 24.15
N THR A 714 52.51 31.89 23.03
CA THR A 714 52.99 33.28 22.83
C THR A 714 52.37 33.93 21.58
N PRO A 715 51.07 34.01 21.45
CA PRO A 715 50.44 34.63 20.27
C PRO A 715 50.76 36.14 20.22
N THR A 716 51.13 36.61 19.02
CA THR A 716 51.48 38.02 18.80
C THR A 716 50.21 38.84 18.50
N GLY A 717 50.04 39.97 19.16
CA GLY A 717 48.89 40.86 18.92
C GLY A 717 47.53 40.34 19.37
N ALA A 718 47.51 39.39 20.27
CA ALA A 718 46.25 38.88 20.89
C ALA A 718 45.59 39.97 21.75
N VAL A 719 44.25 40.09 21.69
CA VAL A 719 43.45 41.07 22.42
C VAL A 719 42.36 40.41 23.27
N GLY A 720 42.27 40.75 24.54
CA GLY A 720 41.23 40.20 25.42
C GLY A 720 39.82 40.64 25.03
N VAL A 721 39.59 41.96 24.90
CA VAL A 721 38.29 42.55 24.54
C VAL A 721 38.50 43.67 23.55
N VAL A 722 37.75 43.67 22.46
CA VAL A 722 37.66 44.71 21.45
C VAL A 722 36.28 45.33 21.48
N VAL A 723 36.18 46.67 21.46
CA VAL A 723 34.89 47.40 21.33
C VAL A 723 35.07 48.46 20.23
N GLN A 724 34.20 48.41 19.23
CA GLN A 724 34.16 49.40 18.15
C GLN A 724 32.87 50.19 18.13
#